data_a9105fe3a434f301a8d9c08f6abccfed
#
_entry.id   a9105fe3a434f301a8d9c08f6abccfed
#
_cell.length_a   1.000
_cell.length_b   1.000
_cell.length_c   1.000
_cell.angle_alpha   90.00
_cell.angle_beta   90.00
_cell.angle_gamma   90.00
#
_symmetry.space_group_name_H-M   'P 1'
#
loop_
_entity.id
_entity.type
_entity.pdbx_description
1 polymer ?
#
loop_
_entity_poly.entity_id
_entity_poly.type
_entity_poly.pdbx_seq_one_letter_code
_entity_poly.pdbx_strand_id
1 'polypeptide(L)'
;MPKALAEDTAIESPNSVPAVLETKPARPDLSRLVVKGAREHNLRNVDLDLPRDAMIVFTGLSGSGKSSLAFDTIFAEGQRRYVESLSAYARQFLGQVDKPDVDFIEGLSPAVSIDQKSTSKNPRSTVGTITEIYDYMRLLWARVGRPHCPVCGEPITRQTPQQIVDQLLELETGTRFQVLAPVVRGRKGEFVDLFKELTTKGYSRARVDGELVQLSDPPKLGKQFKHTIEVVVDRLVVKDDISQRLTDSVETALGLAEGRVLVEFVDLDADDPGRIRAFSENLACPNEHPLAIDEIEPRSFSFNNPFGACSACSGIGTKLEVDEELIVPNPELSLGEGAIAPWSLGTATTEYWNRLLEGLAHELGFSMKTSWEKLPKDVRNTVLHGKDHKVVVQYKNRFGRERKYSTGFEGAIQYVHRKHGETDSDWARDRYEEYMRQIPCPECNGARLNPASLSVLINGKSIAEVAALPMRECAEFLGSLTLTNREAQIANQVLKEIQARLTFLLDVGLEYLNLERPSGTLSGGEAQRIRLATQIGSGLVGVLYVLDEPSIGLHQRDNRRLIETLTRLRDLGNTLIVVEHDEDTIQEADWVVDIGPGAGEHGGQVVHSGTYKELLANTESLTGDYLSGRRTIDIPKKRRKYDKKRELKVVGARENNLNNVDATFPLGLFTAVTGVSGSGKSTLVNEILYKVLANKLNGAKQVAGRHRTVAGLEHLDKVVHVDQSPIGRTPRSNPATYTGVFDNIRKLFAETTEAKVRGYQPGRFSFNVKGGRCEACSGDGTLKIEMNFLPDVYVPCEVCHGARYNRETLEVHYKGKTIADVLNMPIEEGAEFFAAFTPIARHLKTLVDVGLGYVRLGQPATTLSGGEAQRVKLAAELQKRSNGRSIYVLDEPTTGLHFEDIRKLLMVLQGLVDKGNTVITIEHNLDVIKSADWIVDLGPNGGSGGGRIIATGTPEQVAKSTESHTATFLAEILG
;
A
#
# COMPACT_ATOMS: atom_id res chain seq x y z
N MET A 1 -2.38 62.31 28.50
CA MET A 1 -3.23 62.60 29.70
C MET A 1 -4.48 63.31 29.25
N PRO A 2 -5.66 63.13 29.85
CA PRO A 2 -6.04 62.17 30.89
C PRO A 2 -7.22 61.25 30.52
N LYS A 3 -7.32 60.11 31.19
CA LYS A 3 -8.28 59.65 32.23
C LYS A 3 -9.71 59.34 31.70
N ALA A 4 -10.15 58.19 31.72
CA ALA A 4 -10.60 57.13 32.67
C ALA A 4 -12.10 57.18 32.90
N LEU A 5 -12.79 56.11 32.81
CA LEU A 5 -13.48 55.43 33.90
C LEU A 5 -14.28 54.25 33.36
N ALA A 6 -14.24 53.19 34.09
CA ALA A 6 -14.99 51.93 33.92
C ALA A 6 -16.44 52.10 34.39
N GLU A 7 -17.33 51.27 33.92
CA GLU A 7 -18.39 50.71 34.73
C GLU A 7 -18.91 49.39 34.11
N ASP A 8 -18.91 48.37 34.98
CA ASP A 8 -19.56 47.06 34.79
C ASP A 8 -21.08 47.19 34.63
N THR A 9 -21.64 46.43 33.73
CA THR A 9 -22.99 45.80 33.94
C THR A 9 -23.14 44.54 33.11
N ALA A 10 -23.29 43.41 33.82
CA ALA A 10 -23.80 42.15 33.32
C ALA A 10 -25.23 42.32 32.82
N ILE A 11 -25.56 41.81 31.65
CA ILE A 11 -26.94 41.53 31.24
C ILE A 11 -26.98 40.22 30.41
N GLU A 12 -27.92 39.42 30.82
CA GLU A 12 -28.43 38.11 30.38
C GLU A 12 -28.50 37.86 28.88
N SER A 13 -28.28 36.61 28.53
CA SER A 13 -28.64 36.01 27.25
C SER A 13 -30.15 35.99 27.03
N PRO A 14 -30.64 36.26 25.84
CA PRO A 14 -31.82 35.57 25.33
C PRO A 14 -31.68 35.03 23.90
N ASN A 15 -32.15 33.77 23.79
CA ASN A 15 -32.87 33.16 22.66
C ASN A 15 -32.24 33.08 21.25
N SER A 16 -32.02 31.84 20.90
CA SER A 16 -32.15 31.24 19.56
C SER A 16 -32.82 32.11 18.49
N VAL A 17 -32.01 32.52 17.52
CA VAL A 17 -32.51 32.99 16.23
C VAL A 17 -32.20 31.88 15.22
N PRO A 18 -33.17 31.48 14.39
CA PRO A 18 -32.95 30.47 13.36
C PRO A 18 -31.92 30.99 12.35
N ALA A 19 -30.93 30.16 12.00
CA ALA A 19 -29.95 30.48 10.99
C ALA A 19 -30.68 30.80 9.67
N VAL A 20 -30.67 32.05 9.30
CA VAL A 20 -31.00 32.49 7.95
C VAL A 20 -29.85 31.98 7.09
N LEU A 21 -30.16 31.06 6.16
CA LEU A 21 -29.28 30.68 5.07
C LEU A 21 -28.90 31.96 4.31
N GLU A 22 -27.71 32.48 4.59
CA GLU A 22 -27.13 33.54 3.76
C GLU A 22 -26.95 33.00 2.36
N THR A 23 -27.70 33.55 1.42
CA THR A 23 -27.52 33.32 -0.01
C THR A 23 -26.08 33.70 -0.36
N LYS A 24 -25.28 32.72 -0.82
CA LYS A 24 -23.95 32.95 -1.38
C LYS A 24 -24.01 34.11 -2.37
N PRO A 25 -23.13 35.12 -2.29
CA PRO A 25 -23.13 36.20 -3.25
C PRO A 25 -22.95 35.67 -4.67
N ALA A 26 -23.71 36.16 -5.62
CA ALA A 26 -23.61 35.84 -7.03
C ALA A 26 -22.16 36.08 -7.51
N ARG A 27 -21.47 35.02 -7.96
CA ARG A 27 -20.14 35.16 -8.56
C ARG A 27 -20.21 35.91 -9.88
N PRO A 28 -19.23 36.80 -10.16
CA PRO A 28 -19.16 37.46 -11.46
C PRO A 28 -18.91 36.48 -12.60
N ASP A 29 -19.27 36.88 -13.80
CA ASP A 29 -19.21 36.15 -15.07
C ASP A 29 -17.89 35.36 -15.22
N LEU A 30 -17.95 34.05 -15.00
CA LEU A 30 -16.78 33.19 -14.96
C LEU A 30 -16.43 32.74 -16.38
N SER A 31 -15.16 32.81 -16.77
CA SER A 31 -14.69 32.17 -17.99
C SER A 31 -15.12 30.70 -18.01
N ARG A 32 -15.60 30.20 -19.12
CA ARG A 32 -16.23 28.87 -19.22
C ARG A 32 -15.28 27.84 -19.83
N LEU A 33 -15.48 26.57 -19.48
CA LEU A 33 -14.86 25.40 -20.10
C LEU A 33 -15.89 24.82 -21.09
N VAL A 34 -15.61 24.93 -22.39
CA VAL A 34 -16.53 24.51 -23.46
C VAL A 34 -15.99 23.29 -24.16
N VAL A 35 -16.73 22.19 -24.15
CA VAL A 35 -16.44 20.94 -24.87
C VAL A 35 -17.44 20.81 -26.04
N LYS A 36 -16.95 20.50 -27.23
CA LYS A 36 -17.77 20.29 -28.43
C LYS A 36 -17.40 18.99 -29.12
N GLY A 37 -18.43 18.19 -29.39
CA GLY A 37 -18.32 16.99 -30.20
C GLY A 37 -17.49 15.88 -29.59
N ALA A 38 -17.59 15.62 -28.30
CA ALA A 38 -16.87 14.51 -27.65
C ALA A 38 -17.49 13.15 -28.02
N ARG A 39 -16.66 12.23 -28.58
CA ARG A 39 -17.07 10.91 -29.09
C ARG A 39 -16.22 9.77 -28.60
N GLU A 40 -15.40 10.00 -27.56
CA GLU A 40 -14.53 8.96 -27.02
C GLU A 40 -15.35 7.78 -26.45
N HIS A 41 -14.96 6.56 -26.76
CA HIS A 41 -15.60 5.31 -26.33
C HIS A 41 -17.11 5.24 -26.66
N ASN A 42 -17.99 5.41 -25.66
CA ASN A 42 -19.43 5.35 -25.82
C ASN A 42 -20.10 6.73 -25.87
N LEU A 43 -19.34 7.82 -25.86
CA LEU A 43 -19.88 9.16 -25.92
C LEU A 43 -20.53 9.46 -27.29
N ARG A 44 -21.70 10.10 -27.26
CA ARG A 44 -22.51 10.35 -28.44
C ARG A 44 -22.51 11.82 -28.83
N ASN A 45 -21.35 12.31 -29.31
CA ASN A 45 -21.21 13.70 -29.80
C ASN A 45 -21.61 14.70 -28.69
N VAL A 46 -21.01 14.60 -27.54
CA VAL A 46 -21.36 15.37 -26.35
C VAL A 46 -20.85 16.79 -26.43
N ASP A 47 -21.77 17.75 -26.23
CA ASP A 47 -21.52 19.17 -26.08
C ASP A 47 -21.76 19.60 -24.64
N LEU A 48 -20.80 20.33 -24.03
CA LEU A 48 -20.88 20.87 -22.66
C LEU A 48 -20.36 22.29 -22.58
N ASP A 49 -20.97 23.07 -21.72
CA ASP A 49 -20.57 24.42 -21.36
C ASP A 49 -20.55 24.53 -19.82
N LEU A 50 -19.35 24.50 -19.23
CA LEU A 50 -19.11 24.32 -17.79
C LEU A 50 -18.52 25.57 -17.16
N PRO A 51 -18.89 25.91 -15.90
CA PRO A 51 -18.27 27.03 -15.19
C PRO A 51 -16.82 26.68 -14.80
N ARG A 52 -15.92 27.68 -14.85
CA ARG A 52 -14.57 27.55 -14.27
C ARG A 52 -14.57 28.00 -12.80
N ASP A 53 -13.49 27.68 -12.09
CA ASP A 53 -13.31 27.99 -10.66
C ASP A 53 -14.48 27.47 -9.81
N ALA A 54 -14.95 26.28 -10.14
CA ALA A 54 -16.12 25.63 -9.58
C ALA A 54 -15.85 24.14 -9.32
N MET A 55 -16.62 23.56 -8.43
CA MET A 55 -16.67 22.10 -8.23
C MET A 55 -17.80 21.53 -9.10
N ILE A 56 -17.43 20.77 -10.13
CA ILE A 56 -18.31 20.16 -11.11
C ILE A 56 -18.34 18.66 -10.85
N VAL A 57 -19.51 18.12 -10.56
CA VAL A 57 -19.65 16.67 -10.34
C VAL A 57 -20.23 16.00 -11.58
N PHE A 58 -19.53 14.97 -12.08
CA PHE A 58 -20.00 14.09 -13.15
C PHE A 58 -20.59 12.84 -12.51
N THR A 59 -21.89 12.64 -12.69
CA THR A 59 -22.64 11.51 -12.12
C THR A 59 -23.38 10.73 -13.21
N GLY A 60 -24.06 9.64 -12.84
CA GLY A 60 -24.83 8.77 -13.72
C GLY A 60 -24.50 7.29 -13.53
N LEU A 61 -25.17 6.40 -14.24
CA LEU A 61 -25.00 4.94 -14.14
C LEU A 61 -23.55 4.48 -14.37
N SER A 62 -23.17 3.36 -13.77
CA SER A 62 -21.87 2.73 -14.08
C SER A 62 -21.81 2.37 -15.56
N GLY A 63 -20.71 2.74 -16.25
CA GLY A 63 -20.56 2.57 -17.70
C GLY A 63 -21.34 3.56 -18.56
N SER A 64 -21.88 4.65 -18.02
CA SER A 64 -22.60 5.67 -18.82
C SER A 64 -21.68 6.57 -19.64
N GLY A 65 -20.36 6.60 -19.40
CA GLY A 65 -19.38 7.44 -20.11
C GLY A 65 -18.78 8.57 -19.30
N LYS A 66 -19.01 8.63 -17.98
CA LYS A 66 -18.45 9.64 -17.06
C LYS A 66 -16.93 9.76 -17.16
N SER A 67 -16.25 8.64 -16.95
CA SER A 67 -14.79 8.60 -16.98
C SER A 67 -14.25 8.87 -18.38
N SER A 68 -14.93 8.41 -19.44
CA SER A 68 -14.56 8.71 -20.82
C SER A 68 -14.60 10.22 -21.10
N LEU A 69 -15.58 10.94 -20.55
CA LEU A 69 -15.67 12.38 -20.71
C LEU A 69 -14.64 13.12 -19.82
N ALA A 70 -14.53 12.74 -18.55
CA ALA A 70 -13.66 13.42 -17.59
C ALA A 70 -12.17 13.17 -17.85
N PHE A 71 -11.77 11.89 -18.02
CA PHE A 71 -10.38 11.49 -18.12
C PHE A 71 -9.93 11.32 -19.57
N ASP A 72 -10.63 10.50 -20.36
CA ASP A 72 -10.18 10.16 -21.72
C ASP A 72 -10.41 11.32 -22.72
N THR A 73 -11.26 12.31 -22.37
CA THR A 73 -11.52 13.48 -23.22
C THR A 73 -10.93 14.77 -22.62
N ILE A 74 -11.47 15.26 -21.48
CA ILE A 74 -11.13 16.61 -20.97
C ILE A 74 -9.71 16.62 -20.40
N PHE A 75 -9.37 15.66 -19.52
CA PHE A 75 -8.03 15.57 -18.94
C PHE A 75 -6.98 15.24 -20.00
N ALA A 76 -7.25 14.26 -20.87
CA ALA A 76 -6.31 13.84 -21.92
C ALA A 76 -5.97 15.01 -22.86
N GLU A 77 -6.95 15.81 -23.27
CA GLU A 77 -6.69 16.99 -24.12
C GLU A 77 -5.93 18.08 -23.35
N GLY A 78 -6.24 18.29 -22.06
CA GLY A 78 -5.51 19.24 -21.22
C GLY A 78 -4.05 18.83 -21.05
N GLN A 79 -3.78 17.55 -20.79
CA GLN A 79 -2.43 16.99 -20.68
C GLN A 79 -1.69 17.07 -22.03
N ARG A 80 -2.35 16.71 -23.13
CA ARG A 80 -1.78 16.80 -24.47
C ARG A 80 -1.29 18.21 -24.78
N ARG A 81 -2.12 19.23 -24.59
CA ARG A 81 -1.75 20.64 -24.82
C ARG A 81 -0.63 21.11 -23.92
N TYR A 82 -0.62 20.67 -22.66
CA TYR A 82 0.48 20.97 -21.75
C TYR A 82 1.79 20.36 -22.24
N VAL A 83 1.80 19.08 -22.60
CA VAL A 83 2.97 18.38 -23.13
C VAL A 83 3.45 19.01 -24.44
N GLU A 84 2.54 19.41 -25.34
CA GLU A 84 2.88 20.11 -26.59
C GLU A 84 3.53 21.48 -26.36
N SER A 85 3.21 22.15 -25.26
CA SER A 85 3.84 23.42 -24.89
C SER A 85 5.29 23.30 -24.42
N LEU A 86 5.73 22.08 -24.07
CA LEU A 86 7.07 21.81 -23.58
C LEU A 86 8.10 21.72 -24.72
N SER A 87 9.39 21.81 -24.39
CA SER A 87 10.48 21.67 -25.36
C SER A 87 10.46 20.31 -26.06
N ALA A 88 10.97 20.24 -27.29
CA ALA A 88 11.07 18.98 -28.05
C ALA A 88 11.82 17.88 -27.29
N TYR A 89 12.82 18.25 -26.48
CA TYR A 89 13.56 17.33 -25.62
C TYR A 89 12.68 16.74 -24.51
N ALA A 90 11.91 17.56 -23.79
CA ALA A 90 11.01 17.11 -22.74
C ALA A 90 9.87 16.20 -23.30
N ARG A 91 9.38 16.48 -24.50
CA ARG A 91 8.38 15.64 -25.18
C ARG A 91 8.84 14.22 -25.49
N GLN A 92 10.15 14.03 -25.78
CA GLN A 92 10.70 12.69 -26.01
C GLN A 92 10.64 11.79 -24.77
N PHE A 93 10.67 12.38 -23.57
CA PHE A 93 10.58 11.63 -22.31
C PHE A 93 9.15 11.38 -21.83
N LEU A 94 8.20 12.25 -22.20
CA LEU A 94 6.82 12.19 -21.70
C LEU A 94 5.88 11.35 -22.61
N GLY A 95 6.37 10.93 -23.77
CA GLY A 95 5.59 10.20 -24.76
C GLY A 95 4.58 11.10 -25.52
N GLN A 96 4.07 10.59 -26.64
CA GLN A 96 2.93 11.21 -27.31
C GLN A 96 1.64 10.76 -26.65
N VAL A 97 0.83 11.73 -26.22
CA VAL A 97 -0.55 11.48 -25.78
C VAL A 97 -1.43 11.52 -27.03
N ASP A 98 -2.19 10.47 -27.29
CA ASP A 98 -3.11 10.42 -28.41
C ASP A 98 -4.14 11.55 -28.29
N LYS A 99 -4.51 12.14 -29.43
CA LYS A 99 -5.56 13.16 -29.46
C LYS A 99 -6.90 12.48 -29.23
N PRO A 100 -7.66 12.89 -28.21
CA PRO A 100 -9.00 12.34 -27.99
C PRO A 100 -9.95 12.70 -29.16
N ASP A 101 -10.96 11.86 -29.39
CA ASP A 101 -11.99 12.10 -30.39
C ASP A 101 -12.97 13.17 -29.90
N VAL A 102 -12.59 14.43 -30.13
CA VAL A 102 -13.32 15.63 -29.77
C VAL A 102 -13.08 16.71 -30.84
N ASP A 103 -14.11 17.49 -31.19
CA ASP A 103 -13.97 18.54 -32.18
C ASP A 103 -13.07 19.66 -31.65
N PHE A 104 -13.40 20.24 -30.51
CA PHE A 104 -12.53 21.16 -29.76
C PHE A 104 -12.92 21.31 -28.28
N ILE A 105 -11.97 21.78 -27.47
CA ILE A 105 -12.20 22.17 -26.08
C ILE A 105 -11.58 23.56 -25.86
N GLU A 106 -12.38 24.52 -25.37
CA GLU A 106 -11.93 25.86 -24.98
C GLU A 106 -11.89 26.02 -23.46
N GLY A 107 -11.06 26.96 -22.97
CA GLY A 107 -10.99 27.30 -21.56
C GLY A 107 -10.24 26.29 -20.69
N LEU A 108 -9.47 25.35 -21.28
CA LEU A 108 -8.65 24.40 -20.53
C LEU A 108 -7.52 25.11 -19.77
N SER A 109 -7.44 24.80 -18.49
CA SER A 109 -6.27 25.04 -17.64
C SER A 109 -5.30 23.85 -17.67
N PRO A 110 -4.04 24.00 -17.17
CA PRO A 110 -3.19 22.85 -16.90
C PRO A 110 -3.94 21.81 -16.07
N ALA A 111 -3.98 20.56 -16.53
CA ALA A 111 -4.81 19.53 -15.94
C ALA A 111 -3.98 18.56 -15.09
N VAL A 112 -4.49 18.20 -13.92
CA VAL A 112 -3.95 17.21 -13.00
C VAL A 112 -4.99 16.14 -12.72
N SER A 113 -4.64 14.88 -12.95
CA SER A 113 -5.50 13.73 -12.65
C SER A 113 -5.15 13.11 -11.31
N ILE A 114 -6.17 12.79 -10.55
CA ILE A 114 -6.06 12.04 -9.27
C ILE A 114 -6.92 10.79 -9.39
N ASP A 115 -6.36 9.78 -10.07
CA ASP A 115 -7.01 8.50 -10.30
C ASP A 115 -6.78 7.50 -9.17
N GLN A 116 -7.58 6.43 -9.17
CA GLN A 116 -7.49 5.34 -8.20
C GLN A 116 -6.39 4.32 -8.57
N LYS A 117 -5.89 4.34 -9.81
CA LYS A 117 -4.98 3.32 -10.34
C LYS A 117 -3.55 3.52 -9.84
N SER A 118 -2.92 2.40 -9.45
CA SER A 118 -1.49 2.22 -9.14
C SER A 118 -0.93 2.84 -7.86
N THR A 119 -0.94 2.05 -6.78
CA THR A 119 0.08 2.19 -5.74
C THR A 119 1.43 1.73 -6.29
N SER A 120 2.48 2.52 -6.07
CA SER A 120 3.85 2.10 -6.40
C SER A 120 4.20 0.81 -5.64
N LYS A 121 4.60 -0.23 -6.34
CA LYS A 121 5.09 -1.48 -5.74
C LYS A 121 6.54 -1.38 -5.24
N ASN A 122 7.16 -0.22 -5.32
CA ASN A 122 8.53 -0.03 -4.87
C ASN A 122 8.58 -0.14 -3.33
N PRO A 123 9.30 -1.12 -2.75
CA PRO A 123 9.37 -1.32 -1.30
C PRO A 123 10.05 -0.17 -0.55
N ARG A 124 10.76 0.69 -1.25
CA ARG A 124 11.40 1.90 -0.70
C ARG A 124 10.50 3.12 -0.69
N SER A 125 9.35 3.06 -1.36
CA SER A 125 8.38 4.16 -1.35
C SER A 125 7.52 4.08 -0.09
N THR A 126 7.48 5.18 0.67
CA THR A 126 6.68 5.30 1.90
C THR A 126 5.76 6.50 1.81
N VAL A 127 4.78 6.59 2.71
CA VAL A 127 3.91 7.77 2.81
C VAL A 127 4.76 9.04 2.96
N GLY A 128 5.75 9.03 3.84
CA GLY A 128 6.64 10.19 4.07
C GLY A 128 7.43 10.62 2.83
N THR A 129 7.82 9.67 1.96
CA THR A 129 8.56 10.03 0.72
C THR A 129 7.63 10.52 -0.39
N ILE A 130 6.42 9.99 -0.50
CA ILE A 130 5.44 10.44 -1.50
C ILE A 130 4.94 11.86 -1.19
N THR A 131 4.79 12.17 0.10
CA THR A 131 4.33 13.49 0.58
C THR A 131 5.45 14.50 0.72
N GLU A 132 6.68 14.13 0.44
CA GLU A 132 7.90 14.91 0.63
C GLU A 132 8.18 15.32 2.10
N ILE A 133 7.31 14.95 3.03
CA ILE A 133 7.47 15.28 4.46
C ILE A 133 8.80 14.74 5.00
N TYR A 134 9.15 13.52 4.59
CA TYR A 134 10.40 12.88 5.02
C TYR A 134 11.64 13.63 4.55
N ASP A 135 11.59 14.31 3.41
CA ASP A 135 12.70 15.12 2.90
C ASP A 135 12.93 16.36 3.76
N TYR A 136 11.85 17.01 4.19
CA TYR A 136 11.93 18.11 5.15
C TYR A 136 12.36 17.62 6.54
N MET A 137 11.91 16.46 7.00
CA MET A 137 12.38 15.87 8.26
C MET A 137 13.88 15.58 8.22
N ARG A 138 14.41 15.02 7.12
CA ARG A 138 15.86 14.81 6.96
C ARG A 138 16.65 16.12 7.10
N LEU A 139 16.14 17.19 6.51
CA LEU A 139 16.75 18.52 6.64
C LEU A 139 16.68 19.00 8.10
N LEU A 140 15.54 18.82 8.76
CA LEU A 140 15.37 19.22 10.17
C LEU A 140 16.35 18.46 11.08
N TRP A 141 16.43 17.12 10.99
CA TRP A 141 17.35 16.34 11.82
C TRP A 141 18.83 16.65 11.52
N ALA A 142 19.16 16.95 10.28
CA ALA A 142 20.52 17.32 9.90
C ALA A 142 20.94 18.69 10.47
N ARG A 143 20.01 19.61 10.73
CA ARG A 143 20.31 21.00 11.13
C ARG A 143 20.15 21.28 12.61
N VAL A 144 19.18 20.65 13.27
CA VAL A 144 18.90 20.87 14.69
C VAL A 144 18.97 19.59 15.52
N GLY A 145 19.17 18.44 14.90
CA GLY A 145 19.33 17.16 15.59
C GLY A 145 20.61 17.11 16.41
N ARG A 146 20.51 16.55 17.62
CA ARG A 146 21.63 16.38 18.55
C ARG A 146 22.13 14.94 18.49
N PRO A 147 23.38 14.71 18.05
CA PRO A 147 23.93 13.36 17.96
C PRO A 147 24.21 12.78 19.33
N HIS A 148 23.93 11.50 19.47
CA HIS A 148 24.24 10.69 20.65
C HIS A 148 25.06 9.49 20.23
N CYS A 149 25.78 8.89 21.19
CA CYS A 149 26.51 7.68 20.91
C CYS A 149 25.56 6.49 20.69
N PRO A 150 25.65 5.75 19.57
CA PRO A 150 24.77 4.59 19.32
C PRO A 150 24.99 3.43 20.28
N VAL A 151 26.11 3.43 21.05
CA VAL A 151 26.47 2.35 21.99
C VAL A 151 26.05 2.69 23.42
N CYS A 152 26.35 3.89 23.91
CA CYS A 152 26.06 4.29 25.31
C CYS A 152 24.98 5.35 25.48
N GLY A 153 24.48 5.95 24.39
CA GLY A 153 23.43 6.97 24.45
C GLY A 153 23.89 8.36 24.91
N GLU A 154 25.15 8.55 25.24
CA GLU A 154 25.67 9.85 25.70
C GLU A 154 25.68 10.88 24.57
N PRO A 155 25.37 12.17 24.86
CA PRO A 155 25.44 13.23 23.86
C PRO A 155 26.85 13.38 23.29
N ILE A 156 26.93 13.55 21.97
CA ILE A 156 28.16 13.77 21.25
C ILE A 156 28.26 15.24 20.89
N THR A 157 29.36 15.90 21.31
CA THR A 157 29.62 17.29 21.00
C THR A 157 30.94 17.44 20.27
N ARG A 158 31.02 18.45 19.42
CA ARG A 158 32.29 18.91 18.88
C ARG A 158 32.98 19.75 19.95
N GLN A 159 34.26 19.48 20.19
CA GLN A 159 35.07 20.30 21.10
C GLN A 159 35.93 21.25 20.26
N THR A 160 35.87 22.53 20.57
CA THR A 160 36.80 23.50 19.96
C THR A 160 38.20 23.32 20.55
N PRO A 161 39.29 23.68 19.84
CA PRO A 161 40.65 23.65 20.41
C PRO A 161 40.72 24.37 21.75
N GLN A 162 40.02 25.49 21.88
CA GLN A 162 39.97 26.27 23.14
C GLN A 162 39.32 25.47 24.26
N GLN A 163 38.18 24.78 24.01
CA GLN A 163 37.51 23.96 25.03
C GLN A 163 38.36 22.78 25.47
N ILE A 164 39.16 22.18 24.54
CA ILE A 164 40.12 21.12 24.87
C ILE A 164 41.21 21.66 25.78
N VAL A 165 41.77 22.83 25.42
CA VAL A 165 42.79 23.52 26.21
C VAL A 165 42.27 23.90 27.59
N ASP A 166 41.08 24.46 27.70
CA ASP A 166 40.48 24.86 28.96
C ASP A 166 40.31 23.66 29.90
N GLN A 167 39.83 22.53 29.40
CA GLN A 167 39.72 21.26 30.17
C GLN A 167 41.07 20.71 30.65
N LEU A 168 42.13 20.91 29.87
CA LEU A 168 43.47 20.47 30.26
C LEU A 168 44.13 21.41 31.24
N LEU A 169 43.76 22.67 31.23
CA LEU A 169 44.23 23.68 32.22
C LEU A 169 43.52 23.55 33.58
N GLU A 170 42.34 22.92 33.64
CA GLU A 170 41.65 22.61 34.89
C GLU A 170 42.31 21.47 35.70
N LEU A 171 43.28 20.75 35.12
CA LEU A 171 43.99 19.69 35.79
C LEU A 171 44.92 20.22 36.90
N GLU A 172 45.24 19.39 37.88
CA GLU A 172 46.14 19.76 39.00
C GLU A 172 47.50 20.24 38.50
N THR A 173 47.98 21.35 39.08
CA THR A 173 49.32 21.91 38.79
C THR A 173 50.41 20.89 39.09
N GLY A 174 51.28 20.64 38.14
CA GLY A 174 52.31 19.60 38.21
C GLY A 174 51.98 18.30 37.42
N THR A 175 50.74 18.13 36.94
CA THR A 175 50.37 16.96 36.14
C THR A 175 51.19 16.92 34.84
N ARG A 176 51.86 15.76 34.57
CA ARG A 176 52.69 15.54 33.37
C ARG A 176 51.89 14.77 32.30
N PHE A 177 51.84 15.30 31.13
CA PHE A 177 51.16 14.67 30.00
C PHE A 177 51.89 14.92 28.68
N GLN A 178 51.55 14.08 27.69
CA GLN A 178 52.03 14.27 26.31
C GLN A 178 50.82 14.40 25.37
N VAL A 179 50.98 15.29 24.40
CA VAL A 179 49.97 15.52 23.34
C VAL A 179 50.35 14.64 22.15
N LEU A 180 49.45 13.75 21.78
CA LEU A 180 49.66 12.78 20.69
C LEU A 180 48.66 13.03 19.54
N ALA A 181 49.16 12.94 18.30
CA ALA A 181 48.36 12.98 17.08
C ALA A 181 48.20 11.57 16.48
N PRO A 182 47.02 10.93 16.50
CA PRO A 182 46.80 9.57 15.97
C PRO A 182 46.63 9.58 14.44
N VAL A 183 47.78 9.59 13.71
CA VAL A 183 47.82 9.70 12.23
C VAL A 183 47.44 8.40 11.49
N VAL A 184 47.64 7.24 12.13
CA VAL A 184 47.19 5.93 11.61
C VAL A 184 46.51 5.16 12.71
N ARG A 185 45.32 4.63 12.41
CA ARG A 185 44.47 3.89 13.35
C ARG A 185 44.03 2.54 12.77
N GLY A 186 44.62 1.45 13.24
CA GLY A 186 44.26 0.10 12.84
C GLY A 186 44.26 -0.16 11.32
N ARG A 187 45.10 0.54 10.56
CA ARG A 187 45.23 0.38 9.10
C ARG A 187 46.39 -0.54 8.74
N LYS A 188 46.19 -1.36 7.71
CA LYS A 188 47.23 -2.19 7.14
C LYS A 188 48.17 -1.38 6.28
N GLY A 189 49.50 -1.61 6.37
CA GLY A 189 50.50 -0.94 5.57
C GLY A 189 51.87 -0.89 6.22
N GLU A 190 52.91 -0.61 5.48
CA GLU A 190 54.28 -0.46 5.94
C GLU A 190 54.63 0.97 6.43
N PHE A 191 53.83 1.97 6.02
CA PHE A 191 53.88 3.40 6.38
C PHE A 191 55.26 4.08 6.29
N VAL A 192 56.17 3.56 5.43
CA VAL A 192 57.54 4.08 5.28
C VAL A 192 57.59 5.55 4.84
N ASP A 193 56.67 5.92 3.92
CA ASP A 193 56.61 7.29 3.42
C ASP A 193 56.03 8.25 4.45
N LEU A 194 55.08 7.80 5.26
CA LEU A 194 54.57 8.57 6.40
C LEU A 194 55.66 8.85 7.44
N PHE A 195 56.47 7.88 7.81
CA PHE A 195 57.56 8.11 8.75
C PHE A 195 58.58 9.14 8.22
N LYS A 196 58.90 9.08 6.91
CA LYS A 196 59.78 10.08 6.26
C LYS A 196 59.17 11.47 6.29
N GLU A 197 57.86 11.59 5.97
CA GLU A 197 57.13 12.85 6.02
C GLU A 197 57.14 13.48 7.43
N LEU A 198 56.81 12.66 8.43
CA LEU A 198 56.84 13.10 9.83
C LEU A 198 58.20 13.56 10.30
N THR A 199 59.28 12.84 9.94
CA THR A 199 60.66 13.25 10.19
C THR A 199 61.00 14.57 9.50
N THR A 200 60.58 14.75 8.24
CA THR A 200 60.80 16.00 7.50
C THR A 200 60.08 17.19 8.11
N LYS A 201 58.90 16.94 8.72
CA LYS A 201 58.12 17.98 9.44
C LYS A 201 58.70 18.28 10.84
N GLY A 202 59.81 17.61 11.25
CA GLY A 202 60.53 17.90 12.47
C GLY A 202 60.04 17.11 13.71
N TYR A 203 59.15 16.12 13.57
CA TYR A 203 58.79 15.27 14.68
C TYR A 203 59.89 14.26 14.98
N SER A 204 60.17 14.05 16.25
CA SER A 204 61.27 13.16 16.64
C SER A 204 60.82 11.79 17.16
N ARG A 205 59.57 11.67 17.63
CA ARG A 205 59.02 10.48 18.29
C ARG A 205 57.60 10.18 17.86
N ALA A 206 57.27 8.89 17.80
CA ALA A 206 55.91 8.39 17.65
C ALA A 206 55.70 7.18 18.57
N ARG A 207 54.47 6.91 18.89
CA ARG A 207 54.06 5.65 19.51
C ARG A 207 53.47 4.76 18.38
N VAL A 208 54.07 3.60 18.19
CA VAL A 208 53.67 2.63 17.17
C VAL A 208 53.24 1.37 17.87
N ASP A 209 51.96 1.00 17.69
CA ASP A 209 51.32 -0.16 18.32
C ASP A 209 51.50 -0.17 19.84
N GLY A 210 51.51 1.02 20.46
CA GLY A 210 51.68 1.21 21.92
C GLY A 210 53.11 1.43 22.38
N GLU A 211 54.14 1.16 21.55
CA GLU A 211 55.52 1.34 21.88
C GLU A 211 56.09 2.69 21.39
N LEU A 212 56.84 3.40 22.24
CA LEU A 212 57.47 4.66 21.91
C LEU A 212 58.73 4.44 21.04
N VAL A 213 58.74 4.97 19.81
CA VAL A 213 59.82 4.81 18.87
C VAL A 213 60.41 6.17 18.44
N GLN A 214 61.70 6.15 18.09
CA GLN A 214 62.34 7.33 17.46
C GLN A 214 62.10 7.34 15.95
N LEU A 215 61.60 8.45 15.42
CA LEU A 215 61.36 8.61 13.98
C LEU A 215 62.62 8.66 13.13
N SER A 216 63.80 8.85 13.73
CA SER A 216 65.11 8.71 13.07
C SER A 216 65.44 7.25 12.70
N ASP A 217 64.86 6.27 13.42
CA ASP A 217 65.05 4.84 13.18
C ASP A 217 63.70 4.13 13.35
N PRO A 218 62.75 4.28 12.39
CA PRO A 218 61.39 3.78 12.50
C PRO A 218 61.36 2.26 12.35
N PRO A 219 60.50 1.55 13.07
CA PRO A 219 60.35 0.09 12.98
C PRO A 219 59.83 -0.32 11.57
N LYS A 220 60.30 -1.49 11.09
CA LYS A 220 59.76 -2.10 9.88
C LYS A 220 58.43 -2.75 10.16
N LEU A 221 57.36 -2.14 9.63
CA LEU A 221 56.01 -2.63 9.84
C LEU A 221 55.59 -3.67 8.79
N GLY A 222 54.80 -4.61 9.18
CA GLY A 222 54.31 -5.66 8.29
C GLY A 222 53.10 -5.25 7.50
N LYS A 223 53.17 -5.29 6.13
CA LYS A 223 52.12 -4.89 5.21
C LYS A 223 50.75 -5.49 5.46
N GLN A 224 50.72 -6.70 6.04
CA GLN A 224 49.49 -7.48 6.24
C GLN A 224 48.83 -7.22 7.61
N PHE A 225 49.53 -6.60 8.56
CA PHE A 225 49.08 -6.32 9.89
C PHE A 225 48.44 -4.93 10.01
N LYS A 226 47.51 -4.77 10.94
CA LYS A 226 46.93 -3.46 11.29
C LYS A 226 47.88 -2.79 12.28
N HIS A 227 48.20 -1.54 12.01
CA HIS A 227 49.08 -0.71 12.83
C HIS A 227 48.38 0.56 13.27
N THR A 228 48.74 1.05 14.45
CA THR A 228 48.34 2.34 15.02
C THR A 228 49.57 3.17 15.22
N ILE A 229 49.59 4.40 14.66
CA ILE A 229 50.74 5.32 14.76
C ILE A 229 50.25 6.66 15.28
N GLU A 230 50.83 7.06 16.45
CA GLU A 230 50.48 8.30 17.11
C GLU A 230 51.75 9.13 17.27
N VAL A 231 51.77 10.34 16.70
CA VAL A 231 52.89 11.22 16.73
C VAL A 231 52.93 11.99 18.03
N VAL A 232 54.05 11.99 18.76
CA VAL A 232 54.23 12.82 19.97
C VAL A 232 54.51 14.23 19.52
N VAL A 233 53.47 15.12 19.68
CA VAL A 233 53.55 16.52 19.30
C VAL A 233 54.30 17.32 20.34
N ASP A 234 53.91 17.17 21.62
CA ASP A 234 54.57 17.88 22.72
C ASP A 234 54.47 17.09 24.05
N ARG A 235 55.35 17.45 25.01
CA ARG A 235 55.34 16.97 26.38
C ARG A 235 55.26 18.13 27.35
N LEU A 236 54.21 18.21 28.14
CA LEU A 236 53.82 19.35 28.91
C LEU A 236 53.65 18.99 30.41
N VAL A 237 53.78 19.98 31.22
CA VAL A 237 53.44 19.91 32.65
C VAL A 237 52.55 21.08 32.96
N VAL A 238 51.43 20.83 33.65
CA VAL A 238 50.45 21.89 33.99
C VAL A 238 51.13 22.93 34.89
N LYS A 239 51.19 24.19 34.41
CA LYS A 239 51.71 25.38 35.09
C LYS A 239 50.92 26.61 34.64
N ASP A 240 51.00 27.70 35.37
CA ASP A 240 50.20 28.92 35.14
C ASP A 240 50.45 29.59 33.77
N ASP A 241 51.57 29.32 33.07
CA ASP A 241 51.94 30.00 31.84
C ASP A 241 51.98 29.08 30.60
N ILE A 242 51.44 27.89 30.65
CA ILE A 242 51.48 26.92 29.52
C ILE A 242 50.41 27.13 28.46
N SER A 243 49.41 27.97 28.71
CA SER A 243 48.19 28.10 27.87
C SER A 243 48.49 28.25 26.39
N GLN A 244 49.38 29.18 26.01
CA GLN A 244 49.70 29.41 24.62
C GLN A 244 50.41 28.21 23.97
N ARG A 245 51.41 27.60 24.64
CA ARG A 245 52.10 26.44 24.13
C ARG A 245 51.19 25.20 24.04
N LEU A 246 50.28 25.03 25.01
CA LEU A 246 49.29 23.98 25.00
C LEU A 246 48.32 24.16 23.82
N THR A 247 47.88 25.41 23.55
CA THR A 247 47.03 25.74 22.38
C THR A 247 47.71 25.37 21.07
N ASP A 248 48.96 25.82 20.88
CA ASP A 248 49.74 25.52 19.69
C ASP A 248 49.96 24.02 19.48
N SER A 249 50.19 23.28 20.57
CA SER A 249 50.38 21.84 20.55
C SER A 249 49.10 21.10 20.21
N VAL A 250 47.95 21.51 20.77
CA VAL A 250 46.62 20.93 20.51
C VAL A 250 46.21 21.21 19.08
N GLU A 251 46.35 22.46 18.59
CA GLU A 251 46.02 22.83 17.20
C GLU A 251 46.89 22.05 16.20
N THR A 252 48.19 21.91 16.50
CA THR A 252 49.12 21.11 15.69
C THR A 252 48.68 19.63 15.64
N ALA A 253 48.32 19.05 16.79
CA ALA A 253 47.88 17.66 16.86
C ALA A 253 46.57 17.44 16.10
N LEU A 254 45.59 18.36 16.25
CA LEU A 254 44.31 18.32 15.53
C LEU A 254 44.51 18.45 14.03
N GLY A 255 45.36 19.36 13.57
CA GLY A 255 45.70 19.51 12.15
C GLY A 255 46.40 18.31 11.55
N LEU A 256 47.25 17.61 12.34
CA LEU A 256 48.01 16.44 11.89
C LEU A 256 47.17 15.18 11.80
N ALA A 257 46.20 15.03 12.71
CA ALA A 257 45.39 13.83 12.86
C ALA A 257 43.90 14.07 12.51
N GLU A 258 43.62 14.94 11.54
CA GLU A 258 42.27 15.20 10.99
C GLU A 258 41.23 15.48 12.08
N GLY A 259 41.57 16.42 12.97
CA GLY A 259 40.68 16.90 14.02
C GLY A 259 40.67 16.05 15.28
N ARG A 260 41.65 15.21 15.54
CA ARG A 260 41.75 14.40 16.76
C ARG A 260 43.06 14.59 17.50
N VAL A 261 43.00 14.55 18.83
CA VAL A 261 44.17 14.62 19.70
C VAL A 261 43.97 13.66 20.87
N LEU A 262 45.05 12.94 21.23
CA LEU A 262 45.12 12.14 22.44
C LEU A 262 46.04 12.81 23.44
N VAL A 263 45.64 12.77 24.70
CA VAL A 263 46.47 13.25 25.81
C VAL A 263 46.77 12.04 26.72
N GLU A 264 48.05 11.69 26.82
CA GLU A 264 48.51 10.59 27.67
C GLU A 264 49.14 11.15 28.94
N PHE A 265 48.58 10.75 30.09
CA PHE A 265 49.09 11.11 31.42
C PHE A 265 50.23 10.20 31.81
N VAL A 266 51.43 10.77 31.88
CA VAL A 266 52.67 9.99 32.07
C VAL A 266 52.79 9.39 33.48
N ASP A 267 52.07 9.97 34.45
CA ASP A 267 52.14 9.58 35.88
C ASP A 267 51.17 8.44 36.24
N LEU A 268 50.30 8.05 35.31
CA LEU A 268 49.36 6.95 35.52
C LEU A 268 49.96 5.61 35.02
N ASP A 269 49.59 4.52 35.69
CA ASP A 269 50.04 3.16 35.34
C ASP A 269 49.58 2.78 33.93
N ALA A 270 50.30 1.85 33.28
CA ALA A 270 50.03 1.46 31.88
C ALA A 270 48.63 0.90 31.67
N ASP A 271 48.07 0.27 32.68
CA ASP A 271 46.73 -0.38 32.62
C ASP A 271 45.63 0.53 33.18
N ASP A 272 45.93 1.78 33.55
CA ASP A 272 44.92 2.72 34.03
C ASP A 272 44.02 3.21 32.88
N PRO A 273 42.69 3.02 32.96
CA PRO A 273 41.74 3.47 31.93
C PRO A 273 41.77 5.01 31.72
N GLY A 274 42.18 5.78 32.72
CA GLY A 274 42.28 7.25 32.65
C GLY A 274 43.60 7.74 32.07
N ARG A 275 44.55 6.84 31.73
CA ARG A 275 45.88 7.24 31.25
C ARG A 275 45.84 7.99 29.94
N ILE A 276 44.94 7.64 29.05
CA ILE A 276 44.77 8.28 27.73
C ILE A 276 43.36 8.89 27.62
N ARG A 277 43.33 10.19 27.41
CA ARG A 277 42.06 10.90 27.08
C ARG A 277 42.07 11.30 25.64
N ALA A 278 41.00 11.00 24.92
CA ALA A 278 40.81 11.36 23.55
C ALA A 278 39.92 12.62 23.44
N PHE A 279 40.34 13.58 22.64
CA PHE A 279 39.57 14.77 22.30
C PHE A 279 39.43 14.88 20.78
N SER A 280 38.37 15.51 20.31
CA SER A 280 38.11 15.64 18.89
C SER A 280 37.35 16.90 18.55
N GLU A 281 37.77 17.57 17.47
CA GLU A 281 36.99 18.60 16.80
C GLU A 281 35.83 17.98 16.00
N ASN A 282 35.91 16.69 15.70
CA ASN A 282 34.86 15.92 15.09
C ASN A 282 33.94 15.34 16.17
N LEU A 283 32.77 14.84 15.76
CA LEU A 283 31.82 14.20 16.68
C LEU A 283 32.44 12.94 17.33
N ALA A 284 32.72 12.97 18.63
CA ALA A 284 33.31 11.85 19.37
C ALA A 284 32.50 11.52 20.62
N CYS A 285 32.45 10.24 20.97
CA CYS A 285 31.82 9.77 22.20
C CYS A 285 32.75 10.06 23.41
N PRO A 286 32.24 10.58 24.53
CA PRO A 286 33.01 10.76 25.76
C PRO A 286 33.61 9.44 26.31
N ASN A 287 32.94 8.31 26.05
CA ASN A 287 33.34 6.97 26.48
C ASN A 287 34.16 6.20 25.42
N GLU A 288 34.76 6.89 24.47
CA GLU A 288 35.68 6.35 23.43
C GLU A 288 35.11 5.25 22.53
N HIS A 289 33.78 5.14 22.41
CA HIS A 289 33.19 4.20 21.47
C HIS A 289 33.54 4.58 20.02
N PRO A 290 33.86 3.62 19.16
CA PRO A 290 34.15 3.90 17.76
C PRO A 290 32.90 4.43 17.06
N LEU A 291 32.96 5.64 16.56
CA LEU A 291 31.85 6.30 15.86
C LEU A 291 32.07 6.30 14.36
N ALA A 292 31.00 6.03 13.63
CA ALA A 292 30.93 6.14 12.17
C ALA A 292 30.26 7.46 11.71
N ILE A 293 30.17 8.49 12.58
CA ILE A 293 29.54 9.76 12.25
C ILE A 293 30.63 10.76 11.86
N ASP A 294 30.90 10.86 10.56
CA ASP A 294 31.86 11.84 10.07
C ASP A 294 31.23 13.25 9.94
N GLU A 295 30.06 13.34 9.31
CA GLU A 295 29.33 14.60 9.15
C GLU A 295 27.81 14.32 9.08
N ILE A 296 27.02 15.17 9.77
CA ILE A 296 25.57 15.04 9.78
C ILE A 296 25.00 15.89 8.64
N GLU A 297 24.62 15.20 7.56
CA GLU A 297 24.00 15.80 6.39
C GLU A 297 22.61 15.22 6.14
N PRO A 298 21.73 15.86 5.35
CA PRO A 298 20.42 15.29 5.00
C PRO A 298 20.51 13.90 4.34
N ARG A 299 21.63 13.60 3.62
CA ARG A 299 21.85 12.28 3.03
C ARG A 299 22.06 11.18 4.08
N SER A 300 22.57 11.52 5.27
CA SER A 300 22.75 10.57 6.38
C SER A 300 21.43 10.03 6.92
N PHE A 301 20.31 10.70 6.68
CA PHE A 301 18.97 10.27 7.06
C PHE A 301 18.16 9.67 5.90
N SER A 302 18.81 9.40 4.75
CA SER A 302 18.15 8.79 3.59
C SER A 302 18.35 7.29 3.59
N PHE A 303 17.28 6.54 3.74
CA PHE A 303 17.32 5.08 3.61
C PHE A 303 17.47 4.62 2.14
N ASN A 304 17.40 5.53 1.17
CA ASN A 304 17.69 5.28 -0.25
C ASN A 304 19.16 5.56 -0.62
N ASN A 305 19.95 6.05 0.34
CA ASN A 305 21.36 6.39 0.13
C ASN A 305 22.22 5.47 1.02
N PRO A 306 23.32 4.90 0.51
CA PRO A 306 24.22 4.04 1.28
C PRO A 306 24.78 4.67 2.56
N PHE A 307 24.90 6.01 2.62
CA PHE A 307 25.38 6.73 3.82
C PHE A 307 24.41 6.67 4.99
N GLY A 308 23.09 6.59 4.74
CA GLY A 308 22.07 6.56 5.78
C GLY A 308 21.41 5.19 5.94
N ALA A 309 21.41 4.36 4.91
CA ALA A 309 20.72 3.10 4.90
C ALA A 309 21.34 2.07 5.87
N CYS A 310 20.49 1.28 6.51
CA CYS A 310 20.93 0.08 7.24
C CYS A 310 21.63 -0.87 6.28
N SER A 311 22.86 -1.30 6.60
CA SER A 311 23.68 -2.19 5.76
C SER A 311 23.03 -3.57 5.57
N ALA A 312 22.39 -4.12 6.61
CA ALA A 312 21.81 -5.45 6.59
C ALA A 312 20.56 -5.59 5.70
N CYS A 313 19.74 -4.53 5.57
CA CYS A 313 18.53 -4.55 4.73
C CYS A 313 18.59 -3.57 3.56
N SER A 314 19.72 -2.90 3.34
CA SER A 314 19.90 -1.90 2.29
C SER A 314 18.79 -0.84 2.25
N GLY A 315 18.29 -0.42 3.43
CA GLY A 315 17.27 0.59 3.61
C GLY A 315 15.82 0.12 3.36
N ILE A 316 15.58 -1.17 3.19
CA ILE A 316 14.23 -1.72 3.00
C ILE A 316 13.46 -1.79 4.33
N GLY A 317 14.16 -2.00 5.45
CA GLY A 317 13.57 -2.12 6.79
C GLY A 317 13.08 -3.51 7.12
N THR A 318 12.90 -4.37 6.14
CA THR A 318 12.44 -5.75 6.30
C THR A 318 13.37 -6.73 5.60
N LYS A 319 13.34 -7.98 6.02
CA LYS A 319 13.93 -9.12 5.32
C LYS A 319 12.85 -10.16 5.04
N LEU A 320 12.98 -10.84 3.90
CA LEU A 320 12.17 -12.02 3.61
C LEU A 320 12.80 -13.20 4.34
N GLU A 321 12.04 -13.83 5.20
CA GLU A 321 12.48 -15.02 5.92
C GLU A 321 11.43 -16.12 5.81
N VAL A 322 11.88 -17.36 5.67
CA VAL A 322 10.98 -18.50 5.53
C VAL A 322 10.21 -18.71 6.82
N ASP A 323 8.90 -18.78 6.72
CA ASP A 323 8.00 -18.93 7.85
C ASP A 323 7.54 -20.37 8.01
N GLU A 324 7.72 -20.93 9.20
CA GLU A 324 7.34 -22.31 9.50
C GLU A 324 5.83 -22.55 9.33
N GLU A 325 4.99 -21.57 9.65
CA GLU A 325 3.54 -21.67 9.49
C GLU A 325 3.12 -21.68 8.00
N LEU A 326 3.90 -21.01 7.13
CA LEU A 326 3.69 -21.04 5.69
C LEU A 326 4.22 -22.34 5.08
N ILE A 327 5.27 -22.91 5.65
CA ILE A 327 5.78 -24.23 5.26
C ILE A 327 4.76 -25.33 5.61
N VAL A 328 4.13 -25.22 6.80
CA VAL A 328 3.13 -26.19 7.30
C VAL A 328 1.80 -25.48 7.57
N PRO A 329 1.08 -25.10 6.53
CA PRO A 329 -0.14 -24.30 6.68
C PRO A 329 -1.31 -25.05 7.31
N ASN A 330 -1.27 -26.38 7.31
CA ASN A 330 -2.25 -27.22 7.98
C ASN A 330 -1.55 -28.31 8.81
N PRO A 331 -1.39 -28.11 10.12
CA PRO A 331 -0.73 -29.05 11.01
C PRO A 331 -1.53 -30.35 11.29
N GLU A 332 -2.81 -30.40 10.91
CA GLU A 332 -3.63 -31.61 10.99
C GLU A 332 -3.25 -32.67 9.95
N LEU A 333 -2.64 -32.23 8.82
CA LEU A 333 -2.16 -33.13 7.79
C LEU A 333 -0.91 -33.91 8.25
N SER A 334 -0.79 -35.13 7.76
CA SER A 334 0.43 -35.93 7.90
C SER A 334 1.45 -35.59 6.80
N LEU A 335 2.70 -35.98 6.99
CA LEU A 335 3.75 -35.86 5.98
C LEU A 335 3.39 -36.59 4.68
N GLY A 336 2.74 -37.76 4.79
CA GLY A 336 2.25 -38.50 3.63
C GLY A 336 1.11 -37.82 2.87
N GLU A 337 0.30 -37.00 3.53
CA GLU A 337 -0.76 -36.19 2.94
C GLU A 337 -0.27 -34.83 2.41
N GLY A 338 1.03 -34.55 2.55
CA GLY A 338 1.66 -33.34 2.06
C GLY A 338 1.59 -32.16 3.01
N ALA A 339 1.77 -32.36 4.30
CA ALA A 339 1.84 -31.30 5.31
C ALA A 339 2.87 -30.22 4.96
N ILE A 340 3.97 -30.58 4.31
CA ILE A 340 5.02 -29.64 3.86
C ILE A 340 4.63 -29.09 2.47
N ALA A 341 4.08 -27.90 2.46
CA ALA A 341 3.53 -27.28 1.26
C ALA A 341 4.54 -27.12 0.10
N PRO A 342 5.79 -26.66 0.32
CA PRO A 342 6.77 -26.50 -0.76
C PRO A 342 7.13 -27.81 -1.49
N TRP A 343 6.98 -28.95 -0.84
CA TRP A 343 7.29 -30.26 -1.43
C TRP A 343 6.12 -30.89 -2.15
N SER A 344 4.94 -30.30 -2.07
CA SER A 344 3.69 -30.78 -2.68
C SER A 344 3.35 -30.12 -4.03
N LEU A 345 4.34 -29.48 -4.68
CA LEU A 345 4.15 -28.62 -5.85
C LEU A 345 4.02 -29.32 -7.21
N GLY A 346 4.09 -30.63 -7.26
CA GLY A 346 3.96 -31.43 -8.50
C GLY A 346 4.32 -32.89 -8.28
N THR A 347 3.78 -33.78 -9.12
CA THR A 347 3.91 -35.21 -8.92
C THR A 347 5.35 -35.71 -8.76
N ALA A 348 6.27 -35.26 -9.63
CA ALA A 348 7.67 -35.65 -9.55
C ALA A 348 8.40 -35.15 -8.29
N THR A 349 8.13 -33.92 -7.89
CA THR A 349 8.69 -33.31 -6.68
C THR A 349 8.16 -34.00 -5.43
N THR A 350 6.85 -34.25 -5.40
CA THR A 350 6.18 -34.94 -4.29
C THR A 350 6.70 -36.36 -4.12
N GLU A 351 6.88 -37.14 -5.21
CA GLU A 351 7.43 -38.47 -5.14
C GLU A 351 8.88 -38.49 -4.63
N TYR A 352 9.70 -37.55 -5.05
CA TYR A 352 11.08 -37.44 -4.58
C TYR A 352 11.14 -37.20 -3.06
N TRP A 353 10.40 -36.22 -2.58
CA TRP A 353 10.37 -35.87 -1.15
C TRP A 353 9.72 -36.96 -0.30
N ASN A 354 8.65 -37.62 -0.76
CA ASN A 354 8.04 -38.73 -0.05
C ASN A 354 9.04 -39.88 0.17
N ARG A 355 9.84 -40.21 -0.83
CA ARG A 355 10.90 -41.24 -0.68
C ARG A 355 11.96 -40.85 0.37
N LEU A 356 12.35 -39.57 0.38
CA LEU A 356 13.28 -39.06 1.37
C LEU A 356 12.70 -39.08 2.79
N LEU A 357 11.44 -38.67 2.92
CA LEU A 357 10.71 -38.68 4.19
C LEU A 357 10.45 -40.11 4.70
N GLU A 358 10.17 -41.08 3.82
CA GLU A 358 10.06 -42.49 4.17
C GLU A 358 11.39 -43.04 4.73
N GLY A 359 12.51 -42.67 4.10
CA GLY A 359 13.84 -42.99 4.63
C GLY A 359 14.10 -42.39 6.01
N LEU A 360 13.75 -41.11 6.19
CA LEU A 360 13.86 -40.40 7.46
C LEU A 360 12.94 -41.01 8.53
N ALA A 361 11.70 -41.38 8.15
CA ALA A 361 10.74 -42.01 9.04
C ALA A 361 11.21 -43.37 9.55
N HIS A 362 11.86 -44.15 8.68
CA HIS A 362 12.47 -45.42 9.11
C HIS A 362 13.65 -45.23 10.09
N GLU A 363 14.43 -44.16 9.85
CA GLU A 363 15.64 -43.90 10.71
C GLU A 363 15.24 -43.32 12.07
N LEU A 364 14.31 -42.36 12.13
CA LEU A 364 13.86 -41.66 13.33
C LEU A 364 12.68 -42.36 14.03
N GLY A 365 12.13 -43.43 13.46
CA GLY A 365 11.09 -44.24 14.10
C GLY A 365 9.71 -43.59 14.17
N PHE A 366 9.34 -42.76 13.21
CA PHE A 366 8.00 -42.14 13.14
C PHE A 366 7.19 -42.68 11.96
N SER A 367 5.86 -42.40 11.96
CA SER A 367 4.96 -42.81 10.88
C SER A 367 4.62 -41.64 9.98
N MET A 368 4.70 -41.85 8.65
CA MET A 368 4.27 -40.89 7.63
C MET A 368 2.78 -40.54 7.68
N LYS A 369 1.96 -41.31 8.42
CA LYS A 369 0.52 -41.10 8.59
C LYS A 369 0.18 -40.31 9.86
N THR A 370 1.18 -39.98 10.68
CA THR A 370 0.97 -39.16 11.90
C THR A 370 0.81 -37.70 11.49
N SER A 371 -0.25 -37.03 12.00
CA SER A 371 -0.43 -35.60 11.76
C SER A 371 0.78 -34.79 12.27
N TRP A 372 1.13 -33.73 11.57
CA TRP A 372 2.29 -32.88 11.87
C TRP A 372 2.31 -32.42 13.34
N GLU A 373 1.17 -31.98 13.85
CA GLU A 373 1.06 -31.51 15.25
C GLU A 373 1.42 -32.56 16.30
N LYS A 374 1.20 -33.86 15.98
CA LYS A 374 1.45 -35.01 16.87
C LYS A 374 2.84 -35.61 16.71
N LEU A 375 3.62 -35.16 15.74
CA LEU A 375 5.01 -35.60 15.57
C LEU A 375 5.89 -35.08 16.71
N PRO A 376 6.87 -35.83 17.16
CA PRO A 376 7.85 -35.39 18.13
C PRO A 376 8.54 -34.09 17.67
N LYS A 377 8.89 -33.23 18.62
CA LYS A 377 9.51 -31.93 18.32
C LYS A 377 10.81 -32.06 17.53
N ASP A 378 11.62 -33.07 17.87
CA ASP A 378 12.91 -33.32 17.21
C ASP A 378 12.72 -33.74 15.75
N VAL A 379 11.71 -34.56 15.48
CA VAL A 379 11.33 -34.94 14.10
C VAL A 379 10.88 -33.70 13.31
N ARG A 380 10.02 -32.86 13.90
CA ARG A 380 9.58 -31.62 13.27
C ARG A 380 10.74 -30.68 12.97
N ASN A 381 11.64 -30.48 13.93
CA ASN A 381 12.85 -29.68 13.73
C ASN A 381 13.73 -30.24 12.63
N THR A 382 13.93 -31.55 12.56
CA THR A 382 14.73 -32.19 11.52
C THR A 382 14.10 -32.00 10.14
N VAL A 383 12.78 -32.13 10.03
CA VAL A 383 12.06 -31.92 8.75
C VAL A 383 12.14 -30.45 8.29
N LEU A 384 12.05 -29.48 9.22
CA LEU A 384 12.10 -28.06 8.90
C LEU A 384 13.51 -27.57 8.58
N HIS A 385 14.45 -27.82 9.45
CA HIS A 385 15.78 -27.20 9.39
C HIS A 385 16.83 -28.10 8.72
N GLY A 386 16.52 -29.39 8.51
CA GLY A 386 17.53 -30.37 8.13
C GLY A 386 18.53 -30.63 9.23
N LYS A 387 19.50 -31.40 8.98
CA LYS A 387 20.76 -31.58 9.70
C LYS A 387 21.73 -32.21 8.70
N ASP A 388 23.01 -32.35 9.07
CA ASP A 388 23.99 -33.17 8.34
C ASP A 388 23.64 -34.67 8.35
N HIS A 389 22.36 -34.95 8.25
CA HIS A 389 21.80 -36.29 8.33
C HIS A 389 21.81 -36.92 6.95
N LYS A 390 22.53 -38.02 6.80
CA LYS A 390 22.48 -38.83 5.60
C LYS A 390 21.31 -39.78 5.70
N VAL A 391 20.24 -39.54 4.93
CA VAL A 391 19.08 -40.42 4.86
C VAL A 391 19.34 -41.53 3.83
N VAL A 392 19.07 -42.78 4.21
CA VAL A 392 19.12 -43.91 3.30
C VAL A 392 17.77 -44.07 2.59
N VAL A 393 17.75 -43.75 1.31
CA VAL A 393 16.56 -43.89 0.46
C VAL A 393 16.57 -45.27 -0.18
N GLN A 394 15.45 -45.98 -0.03
CA GLN A 394 15.20 -47.25 -0.70
C GLN A 394 14.06 -47.05 -1.71
N TYR A 395 14.27 -47.44 -2.96
CA TYR A 395 13.22 -47.34 -4.00
C TYR A 395 13.29 -48.49 -5.00
N LYS A 396 12.14 -48.86 -5.60
CA LYS A 396 12.06 -49.80 -6.71
C LYS A 396 12.15 -49.02 -8.02
N ASN A 397 13.09 -49.40 -8.88
CA ASN A 397 13.23 -48.79 -10.19
C ASN A 397 12.11 -49.29 -11.16
N ARG A 398 12.04 -48.71 -12.37
CA ARG A 398 11.07 -49.10 -13.41
C ARG A 398 11.03 -50.59 -13.72
N PHE A 399 12.09 -51.33 -13.38
CA PHE A 399 12.25 -52.78 -13.61
C PHE A 399 11.98 -53.60 -12.34
N GLY A 400 11.41 -52.98 -11.27
CA GLY A 400 11.09 -53.67 -10.02
C GLY A 400 12.29 -54.01 -9.13
N ARG A 401 13.53 -53.58 -9.48
CA ARG A 401 14.73 -53.85 -8.69
C ARG A 401 14.87 -52.81 -7.58
N GLU A 402 15.11 -53.27 -6.38
CA GLU A 402 15.39 -52.40 -5.22
C GLU A 402 16.78 -51.76 -5.34
N ARG A 403 16.84 -50.46 -5.14
CA ARG A 403 18.08 -49.70 -5.06
C ARG A 403 18.13 -48.90 -3.78
N LYS A 404 19.31 -48.76 -3.22
CA LYS A 404 19.58 -47.93 -2.02
C LYS A 404 20.63 -46.89 -2.38
N TYR A 405 20.41 -45.68 -1.92
CA TYR A 405 21.43 -44.63 -1.96
C TYR A 405 21.32 -43.75 -0.67
N SER A 406 22.41 -43.10 -0.32
CA SER A 406 22.45 -42.21 0.86
C SER A 406 22.63 -40.77 0.40
N THR A 407 21.82 -39.87 0.92
CA THR A 407 21.86 -38.44 0.56
C THR A 407 21.67 -37.58 1.79
N GLY A 408 22.16 -36.32 1.76
CA GLY A 408 21.88 -35.36 2.81
C GLY A 408 20.39 -34.94 2.80
N PHE A 409 19.92 -34.50 3.95
CA PHE A 409 18.56 -33.99 4.13
C PHE A 409 18.62 -32.49 4.49
N GLU A 410 18.31 -31.63 3.52
CA GLU A 410 18.49 -30.16 3.67
C GLU A 410 17.41 -29.48 4.50
N GLY A 411 16.27 -30.12 4.75
CA GLY A 411 15.12 -29.51 5.42
C GLY A 411 14.32 -28.54 4.53
N ALA A 412 13.08 -28.28 4.95
CA ALA A 412 12.13 -27.50 4.15
C ALA A 412 12.52 -26.01 4.06
N ILE A 413 13.02 -25.44 5.13
CA ILE A 413 13.42 -24.02 5.21
C ILE A 413 14.61 -23.75 4.29
N GLN A 414 15.66 -24.55 4.39
CA GLN A 414 16.85 -24.39 3.54
C GLN A 414 16.52 -24.65 2.07
N TYR A 415 15.65 -25.61 1.79
CA TYR A 415 15.16 -25.87 0.43
C TYR A 415 14.50 -24.63 -0.19
N VAL A 416 13.62 -23.94 0.54
CA VAL A 416 12.94 -22.73 0.05
C VAL A 416 13.94 -21.61 -0.16
N HIS A 417 14.86 -21.36 0.79
CA HIS A 417 15.91 -20.34 0.66
C HIS A 417 16.80 -20.59 -0.56
N ARG A 418 17.26 -21.81 -0.73
CA ARG A 418 18.11 -22.18 -1.87
C ARG A 418 17.36 -22.01 -3.19
N LYS A 419 16.13 -22.51 -3.26
CA LYS A 419 15.31 -22.39 -4.48
C LYS A 419 14.93 -20.97 -4.83
N HIS A 420 14.66 -20.13 -3.85
CA HIS A 420 14.43 -18.70 -4.04
C HIS A 420 15.70 -18.00 -4.59
N GLY A 421 16.87 -18.34 -4.06
CA GLY A 421 18.14 -17.74 -4.49
C GLY A 421 18.67 -18.24 -5.85
N GLU A 422 18.41 -19.51 -6.20
CA GLU A 422 18.90 -20.13 -7.44
C GLU A 422 18.02 -19.86 -8.67
N THR A 423 16.81 -19.31 -8.50
CA THR A 423 15.85 -19.20 -9.61
C THR A 423 15.99 -17.88 -10.37
N ASP A 424 16.11 -17.97 -11.69
CA ASP A 424 16.16 -16.82 -12.60
C ASP A 424 14.76 -16.37 -13.08
N SER A 425 13.73 -17.17 -12.84
CA SER A 425 12.37 -16.88 -13.24
C SER A 425 11.62 -16.12 -12.15
N ASP A 426 11.13 -14.93 -12.45
CA ASP A 426 10.33 -14.12 -11.53
C ASP A 426 9.08 -14.87 -11.05
N TRP A 427 8.39 -15.60 -11.94
CA TRP A 427 7.25 -16.44 -11.56
C TRP A 427 7.60 -17.53 -10.54
N ALA A 428 8.77 -18.15 -10.68
CA ALA A 428 9.21 -19.18 -9.74
C ALA A 428 9.69 -18.55 -8.43
N ARG A 429 10.29 -17.36 -8.49
CA ARG A 429 10.69 -16.58 -7.30
C ARG A 429 9.46 -16.17 -6.50
N ASP A 430 8.46 -15.56 -7.12
CA ASP A 430 7.18 -15.18 -6.49
C ASP A 430 6.54 -16.37 -5.77
N ARG A 431 6.63 -17.57 -6.39
CA ARG A 431 6.06 -18.79 -5.82
C ARG A 431 6.79 -19.26 -4.55
N TYR A 432 8.11 -19.08 -4.44
CA TYR A 432 8.84 -19.40 -3.21
C TYR A 432 8.67 -18.31 -2.17
N GLU A 433 8.44 -17.07 -2.56
CA GLU A 433 8.09 -15.96 -1.66
C GLU A 433 6.75 -16.20 -0.95
N GLU A 434 5.84 -16.98 -1.51
CA GLU A 434 4.60 -17.41 -0.83
C GLU A 434 4.86 -18.16 0.49
N TYR A 435 6.05 -18.76 0.66
CA TYR A 435 6.49 -19.43 1.90
C TYR A 435 7.35 -18.56 2.80
N MET A 436 7.50 -17.28 2.46
CA MET A 436 8.32 -16.34 3.19
C MET A 436 7.46 -15.22 3.78
N ARG A 437 7.86 -14.71 4.92
CA ARG A 437 7.23 -13.57 5.55
C ARG A 437 8.23 -12.43 5.64
N GLN A 438 7.75 -11.22 5.40
CA GLN A 438 8.54 -10.03 5.66
C GLN A 438 8.59 -9.81 7.17
N ILE A 439 9.78 -9.93 7.74
CA ILE A 439 10.05 -9.61 9.15
C ILE A 439 10.83 -8.31 9.25
N PRO A 440 10.66 -7.51 10.32
CA PRO A 440 11.53 -6.37 10.57
C PRO A 440 13.01 -6.80 10.55
N CYS A 441 13.84 -5.99 9.92
CA CYS A 441 15.27 -6.25 9.87
C CYS A 441 15.85 -6.34 11.29
N PRO A 442 16.57 -7.40 11.68
CA PRO A 442 17.04 -7.58 13.04
C PRO A 442 18.07 -6.52 13.50
N GLU A 443 18.77 -5.85 12.57
CA GLU A 443 19.73 -4.79 12.93
C GLU A 443 19.06 -3.44 13.15
N CYS A 444 18.12 -3.02 12.29
CA CYS A 444 17.48 -1.72 12.40
C CYS A 444 16.06 -1.79 12.97
N ASN A 445 15.53 -2.96 13.30
CA ASN A 445 14.18 -3.18 13.82
C ASN A 445 13.08 -2.48 13.00
N GLY A 446 13.27 -2.44 11.67
CA GLY A 446 12.32 -1.77 10.76
C GLY A 446 12.66 -0.31 10.45
N ALA A 447 13.52 0.35 11.20
CA ALA A 447 13.83 1.78 11.07
C ALA A 447 14.55 2.18 9.77
N ARG A 448 15.00 1.22 8.95
CA ARG A 448 15.64 1.40 7.62
C ARG A 448 16.98 2.11 7.62
N LEU A 449 17.34 2.82 8.69
CA LEU A 449 18.54 3.62 8.83
C LEU A 449 19.63 2.88 9.62
N ASN A 450 20.86 3.33 9.45
CA ASN A 450 21.98 2.84 10.23
C ASN A 450 21.95 3.35 11.68
N PRO A 451 22.64 2.70 12.64
CA PRO A 451 22.63 3.10 14.04
C PRO A 451 23.10 4.54 14.31
N ALA A 452 24.06 5.03 13.52
CA ALA A 452 24.57 6.39 13.66
C ALA A 452 23.50 7.45 13.35
N SER A 453 22.74 7.25 12.26
CA SER A 453 21.63 8.14 11.90
C SER A 453 20.47 8.07 12.90
N LEU A 454 20.20 6.89 13.46
CA LEU A 454 19.17 6.69 14.47
C LEU A 454 19.53 7.32 15.82
N SER A 455 20.81 7.55 16.09
CA SER A 455 21.28 8.18 17.34
C SER A 455 21.21 9.72 17.31
N VAL A 456 20.78 10.32 16.20
CA VAL A 456 20.57 11.78 16.16
C VAL A 456 19.14 12.08 16.58
N LEU A 457 18.98 12.79 17.69
CA LEU A 457 17.69 13.00 18.34
C LEU A 457 17.26 14.46 18.32
N ILE A 458 15.95 14.70 18.19
CA ILE A 458 15.29 15.98 18.48
C ILE A 458 14.27 15.71 19.58
N ASN A 459 14.35 16.43 20.68
CA ASN A 459 13.51 16.21 21.87
C ASN A 459 13.44 14.71 22.27
N GLY A 460 14.59 14.03 22.22
CA GLY A 460 14.72 12.63 22.63
C GLY A 460 14.19 11.60 21.64
N LYS A 461 13.76 11.98 20.43
CA LYS A 461 13.28 11.06 19.40
C LYS A 461 14.14 11.10 18.12
N SER A 462 14.41 9.94 17.55
CA SER A 462 15.03 9.78 16.24
C SER A 462 14.03 10.09 15.13
N ILE A 463 14.53 10.35 13.92
CA ILE A 463 13.68 10.55 12.74
C ILE A 463 12.76 9.35 12.45
N ALA A 464 13.23 8.13 12.68
CA ALA A 464 12.46 6.91 12.46
C ALA A 464 11.34 6.76 13.49
N GLU A 465 11.60 7.02 14.77
CA GLU A 465 10.57 7.00 15.81
C GLU A 465 9.47 8.02 15.54
N VAL A 466 9.80 9.20 15.05
CA VAL A 466 8.80 10.22 14.70
C VAL A 466 8.04 9.82 13.42
N ALA A 467 8.71 9.24 12.43
CA ALA A 467 8.05 8.73 11.23
C ALA A 467 7.10 7.55 11.50
N ALA A 468 7.33 6.79 12.57
CA ALA A 468 6.49 5.68 13.02
C ALA A 468 5.22 6.13 13.76
N LEU A 469 5.18 7.38 14.27
CA LEU A 469 4.01 7.93 14.92
C LEU A 469 2.83 8.06 13.94
N PRO A 470 1.58 7.88 14.42
CA PRO A 470 0.41 8.30 13.68
C PRO A 470 0.51 9.78 13.29
N MET A 471 -0.03 10.17 12.13
CA MET A 471 0.14 11.53 11.60
C MET A 471 -0.29 12.62 12.58
N ARG A 472 -1.35 12.40 13.36
CA ARG A 472 -1.80 13.33 14.40
C ARG A 472 -0.72 13.52 15.47
N GLU A 473 -0.21 12.41 16.01
CA GLU A 473 0.84 12.44 17.04
C GLU A 473 2.16 13.03 16.51
N CYS A 474 2.48 12.75 15.24
CA CYS A 474 3.62 13.34 14.54
C CYS A 474 3.48 14.88 14.44
N ALA A 475 2.30 15.38 14.06
CA ALA A 475 2.02 16.81 13.98
C ALA A 475 2.10 17.48 15.36
N GLU A 476 1.54 16.86 16.39
CA GLU A 476 1.59 17.33 17.77
C GLU A 476 3.04 17.37 18.30
N PHE A 477 3.82 16.31 18.07
CA PHE A 477 5.22 16.26 18.47
C PHE A 477 6.04 17.38 17.79
N LEU A 478 5.92 17.54 16.47
CA LEU A 478 6.65 18.57 15.73
C LEU A 478 6.18 19.98 16.04
N GLY A 479 4.92 20.16 16.46
CA GLY A 479 4.39 21.44 16.92
C GLY A 479 4.80 21.82 18.34
N SER A 480 5.19 20.85 19.17
CA SER A 480 5.57 21.03 20.58
C SER A 480 7.08 21.04 20.82
N LEU A 481 7.89 21.12 19.77
CA LEU A 481 9.35 21.11 19.92
C LEU A 481 9.87 22.28 20.74
N THR A 482 10.69 21.97 21.74
CA THR A 482 11.44 22.97 22.52
C THR A 482 12.79 23.19 21.87
N LEU A 483 12.93 24.34 21.19
CA LEU A 483 14.13 24.72 20.45
C LEU A 483 14.73 25.96 21.07
N THR A 484 16.06 26.07 21.04
CA THR A 484 16.76 27.34 21.37
C THR A 484 16.45 28.40 20.31
N ASN A 485 16.66 29.69 20.63
CA ASN A 485 16.41 30.78 19.68
C ASN A 485 17.14 30.58 18.31
N ARG A 486 18.36 30.06 18.35
CA ARG A 486 19.14 29.74 17.14
C ARG A 486 18.53 28.56 16.35
N GLU A 487 18.20 27.49 17.04
CA GLU A 487 17.57 26.30 16.43
C GLU A 487 16.20 26.67 15.85
N ALA A 488 15.42 27.49 16.53
CA ALA A 488 14.13 27.98 16.06
C ALA A 488 14.25 28.79 14.76
N GLN A 489 15.25 29.66 14.64
CA GLN A 489 15.50 30.41 13.41
C GLN A 489 15.83 29.50 12.23
N ILE A 490 16.56 28.41 12.46
CA ILE A 490 16.93 27.43 11.43
C ILE A 490 15.73 26.57 11.05
N ALA A 491 14.98 26.10 12.05
CA ALA A 491 13.91 25.11 11.88
C ALA A 491 12.58 25.70 11.40
N ASN A 492 12.31 26.98 11.68
CA ASN A 492 10.97 27.58 11.52
C ASN A 492 10.36 27.37 10.12
N GLN A 493 11.14 27.63 9.06
CA GLN A 493 10.65 27.46 7.69
C GLN A 493 10.37 25.97 7.36
N VAL A 494 11.25 25.08 7.80
CA VAL A 494 11.11 23.64 7.58
C VAL A 494 9.89 23.08 8.34
N LEU A 495 9.73 23.47 9.59
CA LEU A 495 8.58 23.07 10.41
C LEU A 495 7.26 23.57 9.84
N LYS A 496 7.23 24.80 9.32
CA LYS A 496 6.04 25.36 8.66
C LYS A 496 5.63 24.53 7.45
N GLU A 497 6.58 24.08 6.62
CA GLU A 497 6.32 23.23 5.47
C GLU A 497 5.83 21.83 5.87
N ILE A 498 6.44 21.25 6.90
CA ILE A 498 6.00 19.94 7.43
C ILE A 498 4.58 20.03 7.99
N GLN A 499 4.31 21.05 8.82
CA GLN A 499 3.01 21.25 9.44
C GLN A 499 1.89 21.46 8.40
N ALA A 500 2.16 22.25 7.36
CA ALA A 500 1.21 22.46 6.28
C ALA A 500 0.83 21.13 5.60
N ARG A 501 1.82 20.31 5.24
CA ARG A 501 1.58 19.00 4.60
C ARG A 501 0.88 18.01 5.52
N LEU A 502 1.27 17.95 6.80
CA LEU A 502 0.59 17.11 7.78
C LEU A 502 -0.87 17.55 7.98
N THR A 503 -1.14 18.85 8.04
CA THR A 503 -2.51 19.37 8.15
C THR A 503 -3.37 18.90 6.98
N PHE A 504 -2.88 18.95 5.73
CA PHE A 504 -3.64 18.45 4.59
C PHE A 504 -3.93 16.94 4.66
N LEU A 505 -2.97 16.15 5.16
CA LEU A 505 -3.19 14.71 5.36
C LEU A 505 -4.23 14.43 6.46
N LEU A 506 -4.25 15.23 7.51
CA LEU A 506 -5.27 15.16 8.56
C LEU A 506 -6.65 15.57 8.04
N ASP A 507 -6.71 16.62 7.22
CA ASP A 507 -7.96 17.13 6.64
C ASP A 507 -8.62 16.11 5.70
N VAL A 508 -7.84 15.30 4.98
CA VAL A 508 -8.38 14.20 4.15
C VAL A 508 -8.65 12.91 4.92
N GLY A 509 -8.59 12.93 6.28
CA GLY A 509 -8.95 11.80 7.12
C GLY A 509 -7.91 10.68 7.21
N LEU A 510 -6.63 10.97 6.99
CA LEU A 510 -5.53 10.00 7.07
C LEU A 510 -4.77 10.03 8.40
N GLU A 511 -5.39 10.52 9.46
CA GLU A 511 -4.79 10.71 10.79
C GLU A 511 -4.20 9.44 11.43
N TYR A 512 -4.71 8.27 11.06
CA TYR A 512 -4.31 6.95 11.57
C TYR A 512 -3.09 6.35 10.87
N LEU A 513 -2.68 6.88 9.72
CA LEU A 513 -1.49 6.43 9.00
C LEU A 513 -0.22 6.98 9.66
N ASN A 514 0.91 6.33 9.42
CA ASN A 514 2.23 6.84 9.76
C ASN A 514 3.07 7.10 8.50
N LEU A 515 4.14 7.89 8.66
CA LEU A 515 4.99 8.29 7.52
C LEU A 515 5.88 7.15 7.01
N GLU A 516 6.19 6.16 7.84
CA GLU A 516 7.02 5.01 7.45
C GLU A 516 6.28 3.94 6.65
N ARG A 517 4.92 3.97 6.64
CA ARG A 517 4.11 2.95 5.98
C ARG A 517 4.46 2.80 4.50
N PRO A 518 4.78 1.58 4.04
CA PRO A 518 5.10 1.34 2.64
C PRO A 518 3.92 1.64 1.72
N SER A 519 4.16 2.32 0.60
CA SER A 519 3.11 2.70 -0.36
C SER A 519 2.35 1.51 -0.94
N GLY A 520 3.02 0.37 -1.12
CA GLY A 520 2.39 -0.86 -1.63
C GLY A 520 1.37 -1.51 -0.70
N THR A 521 1.28 -1.07 0.58
CA THR A 521 0.32 -1.56 1.57
C THR A 521 -0.91 -0.66 1.71
N LEU A 522 -0.95 0.46 0.98
CA LEU A 522 -2.07 1.39 1.00
C LEU A 522 -3.24 0.85 0.19
N SER A 523 -4.45 1.09 0.65
CA SER A 523 -5.65 0.92 -0.17
C SER A 523 -5.69 1.94 -1.31
N GLY A 524 -6.47 1.67 -2.36
CA GLY A 524 -6.63 2.60 -3.48
C GLY A 524 -7.07 3.99 -3.02
N GLY A 525 -8.06 4.06 -2.13
CA GLY A 525 -8.56 5.33 -1.58
C GLY A 525 -7.55 6.04 -0.67
N GLU A 526 -6.75 5.32 0.13
CA GLU A 526 -5.66 5.94 0.93
C GLU A 526 -4.61 6.58 0.02
N ALA A 527 -4.17 5.87 -1.01
CA ALA A 527 -3.17 6.39 -1.96
C ALA A 527 -3.69 7.60 -2.74
N GLN A 528 -4.95 7.59 -3.15
CA GLN A 528 -5.60 8.70 -3.84
C GLN A 528 -5.67 9.95 -2.95
N ARG A 529 -6.07 9.80 -1.68
CA ARG A 529 -6.12 10.91 -0.72
C ARG A 529 -4.75 11.47 -0.38
N ILE A 530 -3.71 10.63 -0.31
CA ILE A 530 -2.33 11.10 -0.15
C ILE A 530 -1.94 11.97 -1.35
N ARG A 531 -2.24 11.56 -2.58
CA ARG A 531 -1.98 12.37 -3.78
C ARG A 531 -2.75 13.67 -3.75
N LEU A 532 -4.04 13.63 -3.38
CA LEU A 532 -4.87 14.84 -3.24
C LEU A 532 -4.25 15.81 -2.23
N ALA A 533 -3.88 15.34 -1.04
CA ALA A 533 -3.25 16.16 -0.02
C ALA A 533 -1.92 16.77 -0.49
N THR A 534 -1.12 16.00 -1.24
CA THR A 534 0.16 16.47 -1.81
C THR A 534 -0.07 17.58 -2.84
N GLN A 535 -1.09 17.44 -3.70
CA GLN A 535 -1.43 18.45 -4.72
C GLN A 535 -1.97 19.73 -4.10
N ILE A 536 -2.82 19.64 -3.09
CA ILE A 536 -3.31 20.80 -2.34
C ILE A 536 -2.15 21.51 -1.65
N GLY A 537 -1.22 20.75 -1.07
CA GLY A 537 -0.02 21.27 -0.42
C GLY A 537 0.92 22.03 -1.37
N SER A 538 0.83 21.79 -2.68
CA SER A 538 1.60 22.54 -3.68
C SER A 538 1.12 23.98 -3.88
N GLY A 539 -0.09 24.33 -3.41
CA GLY A 539 -0.66 25.67 -3.51
C GLY A 539 -0.89 26.17 -4.95
N LEU A 540 -1.02 25.25 -5.91
CA LEU A 540 -1.28 25.63 -7.32
C LEU A 540 -2.65 26.28 -7.48
N VAL A 541 -2.70 27.33 -8.30
CA VAL A 541 -3.88 28.12 -8.59
C VAL A 541 -4.15 28.11 -10.09
N GLY A 542 -5.44 28.12 -10.50
CA GLY A 542 -5.83 28.12 -11.90
C GLY A 542 -5.62 26.77 -12.60
N VAL A 543 -5.60 25.68 -11.86
CA VAL A 543 -5.44 24.30 -12.34
C VAL A 543 -6.80 23.62 -12.49
N LEU A 544 -6.92 22.74 -13.47
CA LEU A 544 -8.04 21.82 -13.61
C LEU A 544 -7.68 20.48 -12.92
N TYR A 545 -8.35 20.18 -11.83
CA TYR A 545 -8.24 18.89 -11.16
C TYR A 545 -9.34 17.95 -11.63
N VAL A 546 -8.97 16.74 -12.04
CA VAL A 546 -9.93 15.69 -12.41
C VAL A 546 -9.75 14.52 -11.42
N LEU A 547 -10.80 14.23 -10.64
CA LEU A 547 -10.78 13.23 -9.57
C LEU A 547 -11.75 12.09 -9.89
N ASP A 548 -11.30 10.84 -9.63
CA ASP A 548 -12.10 9.63 -9.85
C ASP A 548 -12.56 9.08 -8.50
N GLU A 549 -13.83 9.24 -8.16
CA GLU A 549 -14.49 8.71 -6.98
C GLU A 549 -13.66 8.90 -5.68
N PRO A 550 -13.32 10.14 -5.30
CA PRO A 550 -12.44 10.39 -4.15
C PRO A 550 -13.06 9.98 -2.79
N SER A 551 -14.38 9.82 -2.71
CA SER A 551 -15.11 9.37 -1.51
C SER A 551 -14.99 7.86 -1.23
N ILE A 552 -14.37 7.10 -2.14
CA ILE A 552 -14.28 5.64 -2.06
C ILE A 552 -13.72 5.13 -0.73
N GLY A 553 -14.42 4.16 -0.11
CA GLY A 553 -14.00 3.53 1.13
C GLY A 553 -13.99 4.48 2.34
N LEU A 554 -14.64 5.63 2.25
CA LEU A 554 -14.79 6.58 3.33
C LEU A 554 -16.07 6.31 4.14
N HIS A 555 -15.91 6.44 5.45
CA HIS A 555 -17.06 6.62 6.32
C HIS A 555 -17.64 8.04 6.14
N GLN A 556 -18.94 8.24 6.33
CA GLN A 556 -19.60 9.54 6.12
C GLN A 556 -18.95 10.69 6.89
N ARG A 557 -18.47 10.42 8.11
CA ARG A 557 -17.70 11.40 8.89
C ARG A 557 -16.44 11.91 8.14
N ASP A 558 -15.71 10.98 7.51
CA ASP A 558 -14.46 11.30 6.82
C ASP A 558 -14.75 11.92 5.45
N ASN A 559 -15.88 11.58 4.83
CA ASN A 559 -16.37 12.15 3.57
C ASN A 559 -16.66 13.65 3.69
N ARG A 560 -17.30 14.10 4.77
CA ARG A 560 -17.53 15.53 5.01
C ARG A 560 -16.23 16.34 5.04
N ARG A 561 -15.18 15.82 5.68
CA ARG A 561 -13.84 16.46 5.69
C ARG A 561 -13.24 16.53 4.28
N LEU A 562 -13.41 15.46 3.49
CA LEU A 562 -12.96 15.46 2.10
C LEU A 562 -13.66 16.55 1.30
N ILE A 563 -14.98 16.68 1.42
CA ILE A 563 -15.78 17.71 0.71
C ILE A 563 -15.30 19.11 1.11
N GLU A 564 -15.10 19.38 2.41
CA GLU A 564 -14.54 20.65 2.89
C GLU A 564 -13.18 20.94 2.26
N THR A 565 -12.35 19.90 2.09
CA THR A 565 -11.04 20.01 1.46
C THR A 565 -11.13 20.32 -0.03
N LEU A 566 -12.05 19.69 -0.76
CA LEU A 566 -12.32 19.96 -2.17
C LEU A 566 -12.87 21.38 -2.36
N THR A 567 -13.78 21.81 -1.49
CA THR A 567 -14.33 23.17 -1.50
C THR A 567 -13.22 24.22 -1.31
N ARG A 568 -12.31 23.98 -0.37
CA ARG A 568 -11.14 24.86 -0.15
C ARG A 568 -10.22 24.89 -1.37
N LEU A 569 -9.98 23.73 -2.03
CA LEU A 569 -9.18 23.69 -3.25
C LEU A 569 -9.82 24.48 -4.39
N ARG A 570 -11.16 24.42 -4.54
CA ARG A 570 -11.93 25.24 -5.45
C ARG A 570 -11.77 26.74 -5.11
N ASP A 571 -11.92 27.10 -3.85
CA ASP A 571 -11.89 28.49 -3.38
C ASP A 571 -10.52 29.18 -3.56
N LEU A 572 -9.47 28.38 -3.76
CA LEU A 572 -8.14 28.86 -4.20
C LEU A 572 -8.13 29.31 -5.68
N GLY A 573 -9.23 29.20 -6.42
CA GLY A 573 -9.33 29.56 -7.84
C GLY A 573 -8.99 28.40 -8.79
N ASN A 574 -9.32 27.17 -8.40
CA ASN A 574 -9.16 25.98 -9.22
C ASN A 574 -10.50 25.46 -9.73
N THR A 575 -10.49 24.82 -10.88
CA THR A 575 -11.63 24.08 -11.40
C THR A 575 -11.50 22.61 -11.04
N LEU A 576 -12.54 22.02 -10.44
CA LEU A 576 -12.56 20.62 -10.05
C LEU A 576 -13.63 19.89 -10.88
N ILE A 577 -13.24 18.82 -11.56
CA ILE A 577 -14.17 17.84 -12.15
C ILE A 577 -14.07 16.58 -11.30
N VAL A 578 -15.15 16.20 -10.65
CA VAL A 578 -15.21 15.07 -9.74
C VAL A 578 -16.19 14.04 -10.29
N VAL A 579 -15.72 12.86 -10.66
CA VAL A 579 -16.61 11.73 -10.98
C VAL A 579 -17.07 11.13 -9.68
N GLU A 580 -18.36 11.20 -9.36
CA GLU A 580 -18.89 10.79 -8.07
C GLU A 580 -20.31 10.25 -8.11
N HIS A 581 -20.61 9.43 -7.07
CA HIS A 581 -21.91 8.84 -6.81
C HIS A 581 -22.43 9.13 -5.41
N ASP A 582 -21.62 9.78 -4.59
CA ASP A 582 -21.96 10.13 -3.21
C ASP A 582 -22.92 11.32 -3.14
N GLU A 583 -23.99 11.17 -2.35
CA GLU A 583 -25.06 12.16 -2.23
C GLU A 583 -24.56 13.49 -1.69
N ASP A 584 -23.74 13.46 -0.60
CA ASP A 584 -23.23 14.68 0.03
C ASP A 584 -22.34 15.47 -0.93
N THR A 585 -21.50 14.78 -1.72
CA THR A 585 -20.62 15.38 -2.71
C THR A 585 -21.41 16.01 -3.86
N ILE A 586 -22.46 15.34 -4.35
CA ILE A 586 -23.32 15.86 -5.43
C ILE A 586 -24.10 17.10 -4.93
N GLN A 587 -24.56 17.10 -3.69
CA GLN A 587 -25.30 18.21 -3.09
C GLN A 587 -24.44 19.48 -2.93
N GLU A 588 -23.17 19.33 -2.57
CA GLU A 588 -22.23 20.45 -2.37
C GLU A 588 -21.60 20.96 -3.68
N ALA A 589 -21.87 20.30 -4.83
CA ALA A 589 -21.36 20.73 -6.12
C ALA A 589 -21.95 22.08 -6.54
N ASP A 590 -21.10 22.91 -7.16
CA ASP A 590 -21.56 24.14 -7.82
C ASP A 590 -22.31 23.84 -9.13
N TRP A 591 -21.93 22.72 -9.79
CA TRP A 591 -22.50 22.28 -11.05
C TRP A 591 -22.52 20.76 -11.13
N VAL A 592 -23.60 20.19 -11.66
CA VAL A 592 -23.75 18.73 -11.81
C VAL A 592 -24.00 18.38 -13.27
N VAL A 593 -23.28 17.39 -13.77
CA VAL A 593 -23.49 16.81 -15.10
C VAL A 593 -23.88 15.35 -14.92
N ASP A 594 -25.12 15.02 -15.28
CA ASP A 594 -25.61 13.63 -15.25
C ASP A 594 -25.53 13.02 -16.64
N ILE A 595 -24.79 11.89 -16.74
CA ILE A 595 -24.50 11.21 -18.00
C ILE A 595 -25.28 9.89 -18.05
N GLY A 596 -26.07 9.74 -19.08
CA GLY A 596 -26.99 8.62 -19.23
C GLY A 596 -27.55 8.52 -20.66
N PRO A 597 -28.84 8.14 -20.78
CA PRO A 597 -29.77 7.66 -19.74
C PRO A 597 -29.50 6.25 -19.27
N GLY A 598 -28.71 5.48 -20.03
CA GLY A 598 -28.33 4.08 -19.74
C GLY A 598 -26.82 3.90 -19.58
N ALA A 599 -26.37 2.66 -19.71
CA ALA A 599 -24.95 2.27 -19.66
C ALA A 599 -24.50 1.72 -21.04
N GLY A 600 -23.19 1.71 -21.29
CA GLY A 600 -22.62 1.21 -22.54
C GLY A 600 -23.19 1.90 -23.77
N GLU A 601 -23.71 1.14 -24.73
CA GLU A 601 -24.30 1.68 -25.96
C GLU A 601 -25.58 2.48 -25.74
N HIS A 602 -26.24 2.34 -24.60
CA HIS A 602 -27.43 3.12 -24.23
C HIS A 602 -27.09 4.37 -23.42
N GLY A 603 -25.81 4.60 -23.16
CA GLY A 603 -25.28 5.78 -22.45
C GLY A 603 -24.73 6.85 -23.39
N GLY A 604 -23.77 7.61 -22.85
CA GLY A 604 -22.97 8.57 -23.61
C GLY A 604 -23.67 9.86 -23.99
N GLN A 605 -24.77 10.21 -23.32
CA GLN A 605 -25.49 11.46 -23.52
C GLN A 605 -25.55 12.25 -22.22
N VAL A 606 -25.60 13.57 -22.31
CA VAL A 606 -25.84 14.45 -21.16
C VAL A 606 -27.35 14.55 -20.93
N VAL A 607 -27.80 14.00 -19.81
CA VAL A 607 -29.21 14.04 -19.37
C VAL A 607 -29.50 15.33 -18.61
N HIS A 608 -28.49 15.81 -17.84
CA HIS A 608 -28.55 17.05 -17.09
C HIS A 608 -27.20 17.75 -17.08
N SER A 609 -27.22 19.08 -17.20
CA SER A 609 -26.07 19.96 -16.98
C SER A 609 -26.56 21.25 -16.36
N GLY A 610 -26.36 21.44 -15.07
CA GLY A 610 -26.90 22.58 -14.34
C GLY A 610 -26.60 22.46 -12.81
N THR A 611 -27.35 23.25 -12.05
CA THR A 611 -27.22 23.24 -10.56
C THR A 611 -27.90 22.01 -9.96
N TYR A 612 -27.54 21.69 -8.71
CA TYR A 612 -28.17 20.60 -7.94
C TYR A 612 -29.71 20.74 -7.89
N LYS A 613 -30.22 21.95 -7.69
CA LYS A 613 -31.67 22.20 -7.64
C LYS A 613 -32.37 21.87 -8.96
N GLU A 614 -31.74 22.18 -10.09
CA GLU A 614 -32.28 21.86 -11.42
C GLU A 614 -32.22 20.33 -11.66
N LEU A 615 -31.19 19.64 -11.17
CA LEU A 615 -31.12 18.18 -11.22
C LEU A 615 -32.29 17.52 -10.46
N LEU A 616 -32.62 17.99 -9.26
CA LEU A 616 -33.77 17.47 -8.49
C LEU A 616 -35.09 17.64 -9.21
N ALA A 617 -35.23 18.72 -9.99
CA ALA A 617 -36.45 19.00 -10.78
C ALA A 617 -36.50 18.19 -12.09
N ASN A 618 -35.38 17.66 -12.56
CA ASN A 618 -35.30 16.89 -13.80
C ASN A 618 -35.88 15.48 -13.60
N THR A 619 -36.95 15.17 -14.31
CA THR A 619 -37.63 13.86 -14.29
C THR A 619 -37.03 12.86 -15.29
N GLU A 620 -36.14 13.28 -16.17
CA GLU A 620 -35.43 12.38 -17.09
C GLU A 620 -34.13 11.83 -16.45
N SER A 621 -33.66 12.49 -15.40
CA SER A 621 -32.45 12.07 -14.66
C SER A 621 -32.79 11.01 -13.64
N LEU A 622 -32.19 9.81 -13.80
CA LEU A 622 -32.29 8.73 -12.83
C LEU A 622 -31.60 9.11 -11.51
N THR A 623 -30.49 9.82 -11.57
CA THR A 623 -29.79 10.39 -10.41
C THR A 623 -30.70 11.38 -9.68
N GLY A 624 -31.35 12.27 -10.42
CA GLY A 624 -32.33 13.24 -9.89
C GLY A 624 -33.54 12.57 -9.23
N ASP A 625 -33.98 11.40 -9.72
CA ASP A 625 -35.04 10.61 -9.12
C ASP A 625 -34.68 10.09 -7.73
N TYR A 626 -33.43 9.58 -7.56
CA TYR A 626 -32.96 9.10 -6.26
C TYR A 626 -32.74 10.24 -5.27
N LEU A 627 -32.07 11.30 -5.68
CA LEU A 627 -31.75 12.44 -4.82
C LEU A 627 -32.98 13.25 -4.41
N SER A 628 -34.02 13.29 -5.24
CA SER A 628 -35.31 13.92 -4.88
C SER A 628 -36.26 13.04 -4.06
N GLY A 629 -35.90 11.78 -3.82
CA GLY A 629 -36.74 10.82 -3.12
C GLY A 629 -37.89 10.26 -3.96
N ARG A 630 -38.00 10.58 -5.28
CA ARG A 630 -39.00 9.95 -6.17
C ARG A 630 -38.73 8.45 -6.31
N ARG A 631 -37.47 8.05 -6.26
CA ARG A 631 -37.05 6.65 -6.11
C ARG A 631 -36.25 6.48 -4.85
N THR A 632 -36.43 5.35 -4.16
CA THR A 632 -35.68 5.05 -2.94
C THR A 632 -35.27 3.58 -2.92
N ILE A 633 -34.22 3.29 -2.16
CA ILE A 633 -33.88 1.92 -1.78
C ILE A 633 -34.64 1.63 -0.48
N ASP A 634 -35.59 0.70 -0.56
CA ASP A 634 -36.52 0.42 0.54
C ASP A 634 -35.82 -0.20 1.75
N ILE A 635 -36.23 0.25 2.94
CA ILE A 635 -35.88 -0.39 4.21
C ILE A 635 -36.70 -1.69 4.34
N PRO A 636 -36.08 -2.85 4.63
CA PRO A 636 -36.84 -4.09 4.80
C PRO A 636 -37.92 -3.96 5.89
N LYS A 637 -39.18 -4.18 5.54
CA LYS A 637 -40.31 -4.11 6.49
C LYS A 637 -40.19 -5.11 7.62
N LYS A 638 -39.49 -6.22 7.44
CA LYS A 638 -39.20 -7.25 8.42
C LYS A 638 -37.77 -7.69 8.29
N ARG A 639 -36.99 -7.60 9.38
CA ARG A 639 -35.67 -8.20 9.48
C ARG A 639 -35.78 -9.71 9.72
N ARG A 640 -34.83 -10.49 9.17
CA ARG A 640 -34.75 -11.93 9.48
C ARG A 640 -34.34 -12.10 10.93
N LYS A 641 -34.87 -13.15 11.57
CA LYS A 641 -34.64 -13.40 13.01
C LYS A 641 -33.27 -14.01 13.24
N TYR A 642 -32.55 -13.47 14.21
CA TYR A 642 -31.29 -14.01 14.70
C TYR A 642 -31.57 -15.33 15.49
N ASP A 643 -30.93 -16.41 15.04
CA ASP A 643 -30.91 -17.69 15.75
C ASP A 643 -29.58 -17.85 16.50
N LYS A 644 -29.60 -17.72 17.82
CA LYS A 644 -28.42 -17.87 18.71
C LYS A 644 -27.75 -19.24 18.64
N LYS A 645 -28.41 -20.27 18.07
CA LYS A 645 -27.81 -21.59 17.87
C LYS A 645 -27.01 -21.70 16.60
N ARG A 646 -27.14 -20.74 15.69
CA ARG A 646 -26.47 -20.67 14.40
C ARG A 646 -25.69 -19.38 14.30
N GLU A 647 -24.52 -19.36 14.92
CA GLU A 647 -23.64 -18.19 14.93
C GLU A 647 -22.18 -18.59 14.68
N LEU A 648 -21.45 -17.69 14.08
CA LEU A 648 -20.02 -17.78 13.87
C LEU A 648 -19.35 -16.81 14.83
N LYS A 649 -18.40 -17.28 15.64
CA LYS A 649 -17.71 -16.47 16.65
C LYS A 649 -16.21 -16.41 16.36
N VAL A 650 -15.67 -15.23 16.21
CA VAL A 650 -14.24 -14.95 16.28
C VAL A 650 -13.92 -14.55 17.71
N VAL A 651 -12.96 -15.20 18.35
CA VAL A 651 -12.60 -14.96 19.76
C VAL A 651 -11.14 -14.54 19.85
N GLY A 652 -10.88 -13.45 20.54
CA GLY A 652 -9.55 -12.96 20.84
C GLY A 652 -8.76 -12.47 19.62
N ALA A 653 -9.42 -11.82 18.67
CA ALA A 653 -8.79 -11.21 17.50
C ALA A 653 -7.86 -10.07 17.93
N ARG A 654 -6.55 -10.15 17.52
CA ARG A 654 -5.48 -9.23 17.95
C ARG A 654 -4.46 -8.96 16.86
N GLU A 655 -4.86 -9.09 15.60
CA GLU A 655 -4.03 -8.73 14.45
C GLU A 655 -4.10 -7.23 14.19
N ASN A 656 -2.99 -6.63 13.79
CA ASN A 656 -2.86 -5.19 13.55
C ASN A 656 -3.34 -4.35 14.75
N ASN A 657 -4.34 -3.49 14.53
CA ASN A 657 -4.91 -2.63 15.57
C ASN A 657 -6.04 -3.26 16.40
N LEU A 658 -6.43 -4.52 16.14
CA LEU A 658 -7.49 -5.19 16.90
C LEU A 658 -7.07 -5.45 18.35
N ASN A 659 -7.90 -4.99 19.28
CA ASN A 659 -7.63 -5.03 20.72
C ASN A 659 -8.35 -6.21 21.40
N ASN A 660 -7.89 -7.45 21.12
CA ASN A 660 -8.43 -8.68 21.68
C ASN A 660 -9.97 -8.79 21.53
N VAL A 661 -10.44 -8.61 20.30
CA VAL A 661 -11.88 -8.47 19.98
C VAL A 661 -12.55 -9.84 19.90
N ASP A 662 -13.74 -9.93 20.50
CA ASP A 662 -14.70 -11.02 20.31
C ASP A 662 -15.84 -10.55 19.42
N ALA A 663 -16.00 -11.17 18.23
CA ALA A 663 -17.03 -10.81 17.25
C ALA A 663 -17.98 -11.97 16.98
N THR A 664 -19.29 -11.68 16.93
CA THR A 664 -20.32 -12.67 16.62
C THR A 664 -21.04 -12.30 15.33
N PHE A 665 -21.11 -13.26 14.41
CA PHE A 665 -21.78 -13.14 13.13
C PHE A 665 -22.93 -14.14 13.05
N PRO A 666 -24.20 -13.69 13.05
CA PRO A 666 -25.35 -14.57 12.88
C PRO A 666 -25.34 -15.24 11.49
N LEU A 667 -25.61 -16.54 11.45
CA LEU A 667 -25.67 -17.28 10.18
C LEU A 667 -27.08 -17.23 9.56
N GLY A 668 -27.16 -17.23 8.24
CA GLY A 668 -28.41 -17.12 7.48
C GLY A 668 -28.95 -15.70 7.46
N LEU A 669 -28.13 -14.70 7.78
CA LEU A 669 -28.48 -13.28 7.76
C LEU A 669 -27.59 -12.50 6.81
N PHE A 670 -28.03 -11.28 6.46
CA PHE A 670 -27.23 -10.27 5.82
C PHE A 670 -26.59 -9.37 6.90
N THR A 671 -25.29 -9.51 7.12
CA THR A 671 -24.54 -8.78 8.14
C THR A 671 -23.66 -7.72 7.49
N ALA A 672 -23.78 -6.47 7.92
CA ALA A 672 -22.89 -5.37 7.56
C ALA A 672 -21.83 -5.15 8.65
N VAL A 673 -20.56 -5.09 8.28
CA VAL A 673 -19.45 -4.70 9.16
C VAL A 673 -19.09 -3.24 8.83
N THR A 674 -19.31 -2.36 9.80
CA THR A 674 -19.27 -0.91 9.64
C THR A 674 -18.20 -0.28 10.53
N GLY A 675 -18.03 1.03 10.44
CA GLY A 675 -17.12 1.83 11.25
C GLY A 675 -16.20 2.70 10.43
N VAL A 676 -15.53 3.63 11.09
CA VAL A 676 -14.63 4.60 10.46
C VAL A 676 -13.47 3.94 9.72
N SER A 677 -12.84 4.68 8.80
CA SER A 677 -11.67 4.21 8.08
C SER A 677 -10.53 3.86 9.06
N GLY A 678 -9.84 2.73 8.82
CA GLY A 678 -8.77 2.24 9.70
C GLY A 678 -9.23 1.66 11.06
N SER A 679 -10.54 1.44 11.31
CA SER A 679 -11.04 0.88 12.57
C SER A 679 -10.77 -0.63 12.77
N GLY A 680 -10.27 -1.34 11.75
CA GLY A 680 -9.92 -2.77 11.82
C GLY A 680 -10.91 -3.72 11.13
N LYS A 681 -11.89 -3.22 10.37
CA LYS A 681 -12.89 -4.03 9.65
C LYS A 681 -12.27 -5.10 8.77
N SER A 682 -11.41 -4.72 7.84
CA SER A 682 -10.76 -5.65 6.90
C SER A 682 -9.82 -6.62 7.62
N THR A 683 -9.18 -6.19 8.71
CA THR A 683 -8.37 -7.09 9.56
C THR A 683 -9.23 -8.18 10.20
N LEU A 684 -10.38 -7.83 10.75
CA LEU A 684 -11.31 -8.79 11.37
C LEU A 684 -11.90 -9.75 10.33
N VAL A 685 -12.39 -9.21 9.22
CA VAL A 685 -13.17 -9.98 8.23
C VAL A 685 -12.26 -10.70 7.25
N ASN A 686 -11.32 -10.01 6.61
CA ASN A 686 -10.50 -10.57 5.53
C ASN A 686 -9.28 -11.33 6.08
N GLU A 687 -8.53 -10.73 7.03
CA GLU A 687 -7.28 -11.33 7.50
C GLU A 687 -7.52 -12.47 8.51
N ILE A 688 -8.58 -12.42 9.30
CA ILE A 688 -8.88 -13.46 10.29
C ILE A 688 -10.01 -14.36 9.82
N LEU A 689 -11.23 -13.84 9.77
CA LEU A 689 -12.45 -14.64 9.56
C LEU A 689 -12.40 -15.40 8.22
N TYR A 690 -12.20 -14.68 7.11
CA TYR A 690 -12.16 -15.30 5.78
C TYR A 690 -11.04 -16.34 5.67
N LYS A 691 -9.81 -16.02 6.11
CA LYS A 691 -8.69 -16.96 5.99
C LYS A 691 -8.90 -18.24 6.78
N VAL A 692 -9.47 -18.16 7.99
CA VAL A 692 -9.83 -19.35 8.78
C VAL A 692 -10.90 -20.17 8.05
N LEU A 693 -11.95 -19.52 7.56
CA LEU A 693 -13.01 -20.17 6.79
C LEU A 693 -12.48 -20.84 5.52
N ALA A 694 -11.63 -20.14 4.76
CA ALA A 694 -11.04 -20.67 3.53
C ALA A 694 -10.17 -21.91 3.79
N ASN A 695 -9.39 -21.89 4.86
CA ASN A 695 -8.56 -23.04 5.24
C ASN A 695 -9.42 -24.25 5.62
N LYS A 696 -10.44 -24.06 6.44
CA LYS A 696 -11.27 -25.17 6.97
C LYS A 696 -12.28 -25.67 5.95
N LEU A 697 -12.92 -24.78 5.17
CA LEU A 697 -14.04 -25.17 4.29
C LEU A 697 -13.58 -25.44 2.84
N ASN A 698 -12.60 -24.68 2.35
CA ASN A 698 -12.14 -24.78 0.96
C ASN A 698 -10.77 -25.46 0.83
N GLY A 699 -10.14 -25.86 1.94
CA GLY A 699 -8.80 -26.45 1.92
C GLY A 699 -7.69 -25.48 1.46
N ALA A 700 -7.91 -24.18 1.61
CA ALA A 700 -6.90 -23.17 1.31
C ALA A 700 -5.70 -23.30 2.28
N LYS A 701 -4.58 -22.69 1.89
CA LYS A 701 -3.34 -22.70 2.66
C LYS A 701 -2.92 -21.25 2.93
N GLN A 702 -3.69 -20.55 3.77
CA GLN A 702 -3.49 -19.13 4.09
C GLN A 702 -3.21 -18.96 5.58
N VAL A 703 -2.28 -18.07 5.92
CA VAL A 703 -2.05 -17.71 7.33
C VAL A 703 -3.10 -16.70 7.76
N ALA A 704 -3.91 -17.11 8.73
CA ALA A 704 -4.88 -16.24 9.36
C ALA A 704 -4.19 -15.31 10.36
N GLY A 705 -4.70 -14.06 10.48
CA GLY A 705 -4.24 -13.11 11.48
C GLY A 705 -4.38 -13.64 12.90
N ARG A 706 -3.66 -13.06 13.85
CA ARG A 706 -3.59 -13.50 15.24
C ARG A 706 -4.95 -13.45 15.93
N HIS A 707 -5.44 -14.58 16.37
CA HIS A 707 -6.68 -14.77 17.10
C HIS A 707 -6.59 -15.98 18.02
N ARG A 708 -7.57 -16.17 18.90
CA ARG A 708 -7.60 -17.35 19.77
C ARG A 708 -8.29 -18.54 19.08
N THR A 709 -9.50 -18.35 18.59
CA THR A 709 -10.28 -19.38 17.90
C THR A 709 -11.44 -18.79 17.10
N VAL A 710 -11.94 -19.58 16.13
CA VAL A 710 -13.19 -19.31 15.42
C VAL A 710 -14.10 -20.51 15.59
N ALA A 711 -15.31 -20.30 16.16
CA ALA A 711 -16.29 -21.33 16.43
C ALA A 711 -17.53 -21.19 15.53
N GLY A 712 -18.29 -22.27 15.33
CA GLY A 712 -19.52 -22.30 14.50
C GLY A 712 -19.27 -22.72 13.04
N LEU A 713 -18.06 -23.22 12.73
CA LEU A 713 -17.67 -23.63 11.37
C LEU A 713 -18.48 -24.84 10.87
N GLU A 714 -18.98 -25.68 11.75
CA GLU A 714 -19.78 -26.88 11.46
C GLU A 714 -21.11 -26.60 10.76
N HIS A 715 -21.57 -25.36 10.80
CA HIS A 715 -22.82 -24.94 10.16
C HIS A 715 -22.61 -24.56 8.68
N LEU A 716 -21.36 -24.51 8.20
CA LEU A 716 -20.99 -24.01 6.89
C LEU A 716 -20.28 -25.08 6.05
N ASP A 717 -20.50 -25.07 4.75
CA ASP A 717 -19.88 -26.01 3.81
C ASP A 717 -18.87 -25.34 2.89
N LYS A 718 -19.02 -24.04 2.63
CA LYS A 718 -18.19 -23.29 1.70
C LYS A 718 -18.09 -21.81 2.07
N VAL A 719 -16.92 -21.21 1.87
CA VAL A 719 -16.75 -19.77 1.87
C VAL A 719 -16.48 -19.26 0.44
N VAL A 720 -17.10 -18.14 0.11
CA VAL A 720 -16.88 -17.38 -1.12
C VAL A 720 -16.40 -15.98 -0.74
N HIS A 721 -15.26 -15.61 -1.24
CA HIS A 721 -14.71 -14.26 -1.04
C HIS A 721 -14.81 -13.47 -2.34
N VAL A 722 -15.31 -12.26 -2.24
CA VAL A 722 -15.50 -11.35 -3.38
C VAL A 722 -14.83 -10.02 -3.04
N ASP A 723 -13.62 -9.85 -3.55
CA ASP A 723 -12.79 -8.66 -3.39
C ASP A 723 -12.67 -7.87 -4.69
N GLN A 724 -12.08 -6.68 -4.62
CA GLN A 724 -11.88 -5.78 -5.75
C GLN A 724 -10.69 -6.15 -6.66
N SER A 725 -9.98 -7.26 -6.38
CA SER A 725 -8.86 -7.68 -7.21
C SER A 725 -9.31 -8.04 -8.63
N PRO A 726 -8.48 -7.80 -9.65
CA PRO A 726 -8.82 -8.14 -11.04
C PRO A 726 -9.16 -9.61 -11.22
N ILE A 727 -10.07 -9.94 -12.15
CA ILE A 727 -10.41 -11.34 -12.52
C ILE A 727 -9.30 -12.06 -13.29
N GLY A 728 -8.20 -11.36 -13.59
CA GLY A 728 -7.00 -11.88 -14.22
C GLY A 728 -6.00 -10.77 -14.51
N ARG A 729 -4.74 -11.15 -14.70
CA ARG A 729 -3.62 -10.23 -14.92
C ARG A 729 -3.26 -10.02 -16.39
N THR A 730 -3.93 -10.72 -17.28
CA THR A 730 -3.62 -10.71 -18.73
C THR A 730 -4.85 -10.32 -19.55
N PRO A 731 -4.67 -9.75 -20.76
CA PRO A 731 -5.77 -9.45 -21.68
C PRO A 731 -6.62 -10.66 -22.10
N ARG A 732 -6.15 -11.88 -21.86
CA ARG A 732 -6.88 -13.15 -22.15
C ARG A 732 -7.99 -13.44 -21.16
N SER A 733 -7.86 -12.93 -19.92
CA SER A 733 -8.93 -13.04 -18.94
C SER A 733 -10.03 -12.05 -19.26
N ASN A 734 -11.27 -12.51 -19.29
CA ASN A 734 -12.46 -11.70 -19.58
C ASN A 734 -13.70 -12.27 -18.88
N PRO A 735 -14.82 -11.55 -18.83
CA PRO A 735 -16.05 -12.05 -18.19
C PRO A 735 -16.52 -13.40 -18.70
N ALA A 736 -16.44 -13.64 -20.01
CA ALA A 736 -16.90 -14.92 -20.60
C ALA A 736 -16.05 -16.12 -20.17
N THR A 737 -14.73 -15.94 -20.08
CA THR A 737 -13.82 -17.03 -19.64
C THR A 737 -13.91 -17.25 -18.14
N TYR A 738 -13.98 -16.18 -17.35
CA TYR A 738 -14.04 -16.28 -15.88
C TYR A 738 -15.31 -16.96 -15.38
N THR A 739 -16.46 -16.65 -15.98
CA THR A 739 -17.75 -17.28 -15.63
C THR A 739 -17.92 -18.66 -16.22
N GLY A 740 -17.04 -19.09 -17.14
CA GLY A 740 -17.13 -20.37 -17.82
C GLY A 740 -18.18 -20.44 -18.94
N VAL A 741 -18.88 -19.35 -19.24
CA VAL A 741 -19.87 -19.31 -20.33
C VAL A 741 -19.22 -19.55 -21.69
N PHE A 742 -17.96 -19.11 -21.84
CA PHE A 742 -17.22 -19.25 -23.10
C PHE A 742 -17.01 -20.69 -23.52
N ASP A 743 -16.92 -21.65 -22.59
CA ASP A 743 -16.82 -23.08 -22.91
C ASP A 743 -18.08 -23.60 -23.60
N ASN A 744 -19.25 -23.12 -23.19
CA ASN A 744 -20.52 -23.49 -23.83
C ASN A 744 -20.65 -22.83 -25.20
N ILE A 745 -20.20 -21.56 -25.34
CA ILE A 745 -20.18 -20.84 -26.62
C ILE A 745 -19.27 -21.56 -27.62
N ARG A 746 -18.07 -21.97 -27.22
CA ARG A 746 -17.13 -22.72 -28.08
C ARG A 746 -17.70 -24.05 -28.53
N LYS A 747 -18.41 -24.78 -27.67
CA LYS A 747 -19.10 -26.03 -28.03
C LYS A 747 -20.17 -25.78 -29.07
N LEU A 748 -20.96 -24.73 -28.90
CA LEU A 748 -22.01 -24.34 -29.85
C LEU A 748 -21.44 -24.03 -31.24
N PHE A 749 -20.34 -23.28 -31.31
CA PHE A 749 -19.67 -22.98 -32.57
C PHE A 749 -19.11 -24.23 -33.23
N ALA A 750 -18.57 -25.18 -32.49
CA ALA A 750 -18.11 -26.45 -33.01
C ALA A 750 -19.24 -27.36 -33.54
N GLU A 751 -20.48 -27.11 -33.10
CA GLU A 751 -21.67 -27.87 -33.57
C GLU A 751 -22.27 -27.28 -34.86
N THR A 752 -21.83 -26.11 -35.32
CA THR A 752 -22.29 -25.53 -36.58
C THR A 752 -21.94 -26.41 -37.78
N THR A 753 -22.73 -26.32 -38.84
CA THR A 753 -22.50 -27.11 -40.05
C THR A 753 -21.13 -26.82 -40.68
N GLU A 754 -20.73 -25.55 -40.72
CA GLU A 754 -19.43 -25.12 -41.27
C GLU A 754 -18.25 -25.69 -40.46
N ALA A 755 -18.34 -25.66 -39.13
CA ALA A 755 -17.30 -26.20 -38.25
C ALA A 755 -17.20 -27.74 -38.41
N LYS A 756 -18.33 -28.44 -38.50
CA LYS A 756 -18.34 -29.91 -38.70
C LYS A 756 -17.75 -30.31 -40.02
N VAL A 757 -18.07 -29.62 -41.12
CA VAL A 757 -17.49 -29.89 -42.45
C VAL A 757 -15.97 -29.70 -42.43
N ARG A 758 -15.46 -28.73 -41.69
CA ARG A 758 -14.01 -28.47 -41.55
C ARG A 758 -13.33 -29.33 -40.48
N GLY A 759 -14.07 -30.12 -39.73
CA GLY A 759 -13.55 -30.94 -38.62
C GLY A 759 -13.08 -30.12 -37.41
N TYR A 760 -13.63 -28.92 -37.23
CA TYR A 760 -13.23 -28.02 -36.13
C TYR A 760 -13.83 -28.48 -34.81
N GLN A 761 -12.98 -28.71 -33.85
CA GLN A 761 -13.33 -29.05 -32.47
C GLN A 761 -13.46 -27.75 -31.59
N PRO A 762 -14.07 -27.82 -30.39
CA PRO A 762 -14.19 -26.66 -29.51
C PRO A 762 -12.88 -25.93 -29.18
N GLY A 763 -11.74 -26.66 -29.25
CA GLY A 763 -10.40 -26.09 -29.09
C GLY A 763 -10.02 -25.09 -30.18
N ARG A 764 -10.55 -25.24 -31.40
CA ARG A 764 -10.33 -24.30 -32.52
C ARG A 764 -10.85 -22.90 -32.20
N PHE A 765 -11.94 -22.84 -31.45
CA PHE A 765 -12.58 -21.59 -31.05
C PHE A 765 -12.03 -21.03 -29.72
N SER A 766 -10.86 -21.50 -29.26
CA SER A 766 -10.16 -20.96 -28.09
C SER A 766 -9.01 -20.06 -28.53
N PHE A 767 -9.01 -18.82 -28.08
CA PHE A 767 -7.87 -17.91 -28.32
C PHE A 767 -6.63 -18.24 -27.45
N ASN A 768 -6.73 -19.20 -26.52
CA ASN A 768 -5.59 -19.67 -25.71
C ASN A 768 -4.85 -20.84 -26.33
N VAL A 769 -5.45 -21.52 -27.31
CA VAL A 769 -4.92 -22.77 -27.93
C VAL A 769 -4.43 -22.47 -29.33
N LYS A 770 -3.27 -23.02 -29.69
CA LYS A 770 -2.74 -22.93 -31.06
C LYS A 770 -3.69 -23.58 -32.09
N GLY A 771 -3.70 -23.02 -33.28
CA GLY A 771 -4.48 -23.53 -34.43
C GLY A 771 -5.68 -22.66 -34.79
N GLY A 772 -6.39 -22.05 -33.82
CA GLY A 772 -7.51 -21.12 -34.09
C GLY A 772 -7.24 -19.68 -33.77
N ARG A 773 -6.27 -19.41 -32.92
CA ARG A 773 -5.90 -18.05 -32.50
C ARG A 773 -5.04 -17.33 -33.54
N CYS A 774 -5.01 -16.02 -33.44
CA CYS A 774 -4.00 -15.23 -34.15
C CYS A 774 -2.62 -15.50 -33.52
N GLU A 775 -1.67 -15.96 -34.28
CA GLU A 775 -0.33 -16.28 -33.76
C GLU A 775 0.53 -15.04 -33.58
N ALA A 776 0.26 -13.94 -34.29
CA ALA A 776 1.01 -12.68 -34.11
C ALA A 776 0.86 -12.09 -32.69
N CYS A 777 -0.37 -12.05 -32.15
CA CYS A 777 -0.64 -11.62 -30.77
C CYS A 777 -0.86 -12.80 -29.81
N SER A 778 -0.65 -14.03 -30.26
CA SER A 778 -0.89 -15.24 -29.47
C SER A 778 -2.30 -15.31 -28.83
N GLY A 779 -3.30 -14.65 -29.45
CA GLY A 779 -4.69 -14.62 -28.98
C GLY A 779 -5.01 -13.49 -27.99
N ASP A 780 -4.07 -12.59 -27.69
CA ASP A 780 -4.30 -11.44 -26.80
C ASP A 780 -5.19 -10.36 -27.45
N GLY A 781 -5.16 -10.27 -28.78
CA GLY A 781 -5.86 -9.23 -29.56
C GLY A 781 -5.07 -7.91 -29.59
N THR A 782 -4.13 -7.74 -28.69
CA THR A 782 -3.26 -6.58 -28.54
C THR A 782 -1.80 -7.00 -28.47
N LEU A 783 -0.88 -6.10 -28.78
CA LEU A 783 0.55 -6.24 -28.60
C LEU A 783 0.97 -5.37 -27.41
N LYS A 784 1.69 -5.93 -26.47
CA LYS A 784 2.27 -5.22 -25.33
C LYS A 784 3.57 -4.58 -25.77
N ILE A 785 3.67 -3.27 -25.63
CA ILE A 785 4.91 -2.51 -25.80
C ILE A 785 5.43 -2.16 -24.42
N GLU A 786 6.55 -2.76 -24.04
CA GLU A 786 7.18 -2.52 -22.73
C GLU A 786 7.93 -1.19 -22.76
N MET A 787 7.58 -0.31 -21.83
CA MET A 787 8.17 1.02 -21.67
C MET A 787 8.97 1.04 -20.38
N ASN A 788 10.30 1.01 -20.45
CA ASN A 788 11.20 0.84 -19.29
C ASN A 788 10.96 1.76 -18.09
N PHE A 789 10.40 2.95 -18.28
CA PHE A 789 10.13 3.93 -17.21
C PHE A 789 8.69 4.43 -17.15
N LEU A 790 7.83 3.95 -18.06
CA LEU A 790 6.43 4.32 -18.18
C LEU A 790 5.56 3.06 -18.10
N PRO A 791 4.26 3.17 -17.82
CA PRO A 791 3.34 2.04 -17.91
C PRO A 791 3.37 1.41 -19.30
N ASP A 792 3.26 0.09 -19.35
CA ASP A 792 3.20 -0.66 -20.60
C ASP A 792 2.01 -0.21 -21.47
N VAL A 793 2.22 -0.04 -22.75
CA VAL A 793 1.19 0.35 -23.73
C VAL A 793 0.70 -0.89 -24.47
N TYR A 794 -0.63 -1.01 -24.59
CA TYR A 794 -1.27 -2.08 -25.34
C TYR A 794 -1.88 -1.52 -26.62
N VAL A 795 -1.36 -1.93 -27.77
CA VAL A 795 -1.89 -1.52 -29.08
C VAL A 795 -2.63 -2.68 -29.76
N PRO A 796 -3.72 -2.44 -30.53
CA PRO A 796 -4.39 -3.48 -31.29
C PRO A 796 -3.41 -4.22 -32.21
N CYS A 797 -3.56 -5.54 -32.29
CA CYS A 797 -2.74 -6.36 -33.19
C CYS A 797 -3.04 -6.04 -34.66
N GLU A 798 -2.05 -5.65 -35.43
CA GLU A 798 -2.17 -5.28 -36.85
C GLU A 798 -2.66 -6.43 -37.73
N VAL A 799 -2.46 -7.68 -37.33
CA VAL A 799 -2.87 -8.87 -38.11
C VAL A 799 -4.34 -9.25 -37.92
N CYS A 800 -4.81 -9.20 -36.66
CA CYS A 800 -6.19 -9.60 -36.36
C CYS A 800 -7.09 -8.43 -35.98
N HIS A 801 -6.58 -7.20 -35.93
CA HIS A 801 -7.32 -6.00 -35.58
C HIS A 801 -8.19 -6.13 -34.31
N GLY A 802 -7.63 -6.80 -33.29
CA GLY A 802 -8.35 -7.07 -32.03
C GLY A 802 -9.21 -8.34 -32.00
N ALA A 803 -9.45 -8.99 -33.14
CA ALA A 803 -10.36 -10.16 -33.25
C ALA A 803 -9.84 -11.43 -32.53
N ARG A 804 -8.56 -11.49 -32.14
CA ARG A 804 -7.91 -12.62 -31.39
C ARG A 804 -7.75 -13.94 -32.17
N TYR A 805 -8.42 -14.15 -33.29
CA TYR A 805 -8.47 -15.37 -34.09
C TYR A 805 -7.80 -15.20 -35.45
N ASN A 806 -7.44 -16.32 -36.05
CA ASN A 806 -7.03 -16.34 -37.42
C ASN A 806 -8.25 -16.29 -38.38
N ARG A 807 -7.99 -15.99 -39.65
CA ARG A 807 -9.01 -15.76 -40.66
C ARG A 807 -9.93 -16.99 -40.84
N GLU A 808 -9.38 -18.19 -40.88
CA GLU A 808 -10.12 -19.42 -41.11
C GLU A 808 -11.11 -19.73 -39.97
N THR A 809 -10.79 -19.38 -38.74
CA THR A 809 -11.69 -19.54 -37.59
C THR A 809 -12.84 -18.54 -37.67
N LEU A 810 -12.57 -17.31 -38.15
CA LEU A 810 -13.59 -16.26 -38.32
C LEU A 810 -14.56 -16.50 -39.50
N GLU A 811 -14.25 -17.43 -40.38
CA GLU A 811 -15.21 -17.85 -41.44
C GLU A 811 -16.38 -18.67 -40.91
N VAL A 812 -16.29 -19.18 -39.68
CA VAL A 812 -17.40 -19.95 -39.07
C VAL A 812 -18.38 -19.00 -38.40
N HIS A 813 -19.65 -19.09 -38.83
CA HIS A 813 -20.71 -18.22 -38.31
C HIS A 813 -21.77 -19.01 -37.54
N TYR A 814 -22.30 -18.39 -36.52
CA TYR A 814 -23.51 -18.82 -35.83
C TYR A 814 -24.51 -17.63 -35.83
N LYS A 815 -25.71 -17.86 -36.44
CA LYS A 815 -26.71 -16.79 -36.70
C LYS A 815 -26.08 -15.53 -37.32
N GLY A 816 -25.16 -15.67 -38.25
CA GLY A 816 -24.52 -14.56 -38.95
C GLY A 816 -23.41 -13.85 -38.18
N LYS A 817 -23.06 -14.29 -36.98
CA LYS A 817 -21.99 -13.69 -36.13
C LYS A 817 -20.81 -14.67 -36.04
N THR A 818 -19.60 -14.15 -36.10
CA THR A 818 -18.35 -14.86 -35.81
C THR A 818 -18.14 -15.01 -34.30
N ILE A 819 -17.17 -15.84 -33.86
CA ILE A 819 -16.82 -15.95 -32.46
C ILE A 819 -16.22 -14.64 -31.90
N ALA A 820 -15.55 -13.85 -32.73
CA ALA A 820 -15.03 -12.54 -32.35
C ALA A 820 -16.16 -11.53 -32.16
N ASP A 821 -17.17 -11.51 -33.02
CA ASP A 821 -18.36 -10.65 -32.87
C ASP A 821 -19.08 -10.97 -31.55
N VAL A 822 -19.18 -12.26 -31.19
CA VAL A 822 -19.79 -12.68 -29.93
C VAL A 822 -18.98 -12.19 -28.73
N LEU A 823 -17.65 -12.23 -28.79
CA LEU A 823 -16.82 -11.68 -27.72
C LEU A 823 -16.94 -10.14 -27.60
N ASN A 824 -17.16 -9.45 -28.69
CA ASN A 824 -17.36 -8.00 -28.70
C ASN A 824 -18.80 -7.55 -28.32
N MET A 825 -19.73 -8.50 -28.28
CA MET A 825 -21.13 -8.25 -27.96
C MET A 825 -21.30 -7.87 -26.48
N PRO A 826 -22.10 -6.85 -26.14
CA PRO A 826 -22.56 -6.60 -24.78
C PRO A 826 -23.26 -7.83 -24.18
N ILE A 827 -23.12 -8.03 -22.87
CA ILE A 827 -23.69 -9.19 -22.18
C ILE A 827 -25.22 -9.23 -22.31
N GLU A 828 -25.89 -8.09 -22.32
CA GLU A 828 -27.35 -7.99 -22.50
C GLU A 828 -27.78 -8.43 -23.91
N GLU A 829 -27.10 -7.97 -24.98
CA GLU A 829 -27.33 -8.44 -26.34
C GLU A 829 -27.04 -9.94 -26.47
N GLY A 830 -25.94 -10.40 -25.83
CA GLY A 830 -25.59 -11.81 -25.75
C GLY A 830 -26.68 -12.66 -25.09
N ALA A 831 -27.32 -12.15 -24.04
CA ALA A 831 -28.40 -12.86 -23.35
C ALA A 831 -29.63 -13.06 -24.26
N GLU A 832 -29.96 -12.07 -25.09
CA GLU A 832 -31.02 -12.17 -26.09
C GLU A 832 -30.62 -13.09 -27.26
N PHE A 833 -29.39 -12.94 -27.76
CA PHE A 833 -28.85 -13.72 -28.88
C PHE A 833 -28.84 -15.23 -28.59
N PHE A 834 -28.47 -15.61 -27.37
CA PHE A 834 -28.41 -17.00 -26.90
C PHE A 834 -29.62 -17.43 -26.10
N ALA A 835 -30.73 -16.73 -26.11
CA ALA A 835 -31.94 -17.07 -25.32
C ALA A 835 -32.44 -18.50 -25.48
N ALA A 836 -32.29 -19.09 -26.69
CA ALA A 836 -32.66 -20.48 -26.96
C ALA A 836 -31.73 -21.55 -26.33
N PHE A 837 -30.55 -21.14 -25.83
CA PHE A 837 -29.56 -22.04 -25.24
C PHE A 837 -29.51 -21.87 -23.72
N THR A 838 -30.32 -22.62 -22.99
CA THR A 838 -30.45 -22.50 -21.54
C THR A 838 -29.11 -22.44 -20.76
N PRO A 839 -28.08 -23.26 -21.07
CA PRO A 839 -26.82 -23.18 -20.37
C PRO A 839 -26.11 -21.83 -20.54
N ILE A 840 -26.15 -21.22 -21.75
CA ILE A 840 -25.53 -19.94 -22.02
C ILE A 840 -26.41 -18.82 -21.45
N ALA A 841 -27.72 -18.84 -21.77
CA ALA A 841 -28.67 -17.83 -21.34
C ALA A 841 -28.69 -17.62 -19.82
N ARG A 842 -28.61 -18.72 -19.03
CA ARG A 842 -28.56 -18.66 -17.56
C ARG A 842 -27.30 -17.90 -17.06
N HIS A 843 -26.15 -18.16 -17.67
CA HIS A 843 -24.91 -17.46 -17.28
C HIS A 843 -24.98 -15.96 -17.57
N LEU A 844 -25.46 -15.63 -18.78
CA LEU A 844 -25.57 -14.24 -19.21
C LEU A 844 -26.60 -13.48 -18.40
N LYS A 845 -27.76 -14.11 -18.12
CA LYS A 845 -28.78 -13.50 -17.26
C LYS A 845 -28.23 -13.16 -15.87
N THR A 846 -27.45 -14.03 -15.25
CA THR A 846 -26.84 -13.75 -13.95
C THR A 846 -25.90 -12.53 -14.01
N LEU A 847 -25.16 -12.35 -15.09
CA LEU A 847 -24.32 -11.17 -15.31
C LEU A 847 -25.18 -9.89 -15.50
N VAL A 848 -26.29 -9.98 -16.20
CA VAL A 848 -27.26 -8.85 -16.32
C VAL A 848 -27.88 -8.51 -14.97
N ASP A 849 -28.29 -9.53 -14.20
CA ASP A 849 -28.92 -9.35 -12.88
C ASP A 849 -28.01 -8.62 -11.87
N VAL A 850 -26.68 -8.77 -11.98
CA VAL A 850 -25.69 -8.02 -11.17
C VAL A 850 -25.34 -6.65 -11.77
N GLY A 851 -26.04 -6.21 -12.84
CA GLY A 851 -25.84 -4.89 -13.45
C GLY A 851 -24.64 -4.79 -14.40
N LEU A 852 -24.20 -5.91 -15.02
CA LEU A 852 -23.09 -5.94 -15.99
C LEU A 852 -23.55 -6.09 -17.45
N GLY A 853 -24.82 -5.78 -17.76
CA GLY A 853 -25.38 -5.93 -19.11
C GLY A 853 -24.58 -5.21 -20.19
N TYR A 854 -24.06 -4.02 -19.87
CA TYR A 854 -23.29 -3.17 -20.77
C TYR A 854 -21.86 -3.64 -21.04
N VAL A 855 -21.28 -4.48 -20.19
CA VAL A 855 -19.92 -4.97 -20.34
C VAL A 855 -19.85 -5.96 -21.51
N ARG A 856 -18.78 -5.90 -22.31
CA ARG A 856 -18.61 -6.84 -23.42
C ARG A 856 -18.12 -8.19 -22.91
N LEU A 857 -18.59 -9.28 -23.52
CA LEU A 857 -18.23 -10.65 -23.14
C LEU A 857 -16.72 -10.91 -23.13
N GLY A 858 -16.01 -10.39 -24.13
CA GLY A 858 -14.57 -10.52 -24.31
C GLY A 858 -13.75 -9.35 -23.76
N GLN A 859 -14.34 -8.42 -22.98
CA GLN A 859 -13.62 -7.27 -22.43
C GLN A 859 -12.44 -7.73 -21.57
N PRO A 860 -11.22 -7.25 -21.84
CA PRO A 860 -10.05 -7.65 -21.06
C PRO A 860 -10.20 -7.34 -19.57
N ALA A 861 -9.74 -8.25 -18.71
CA ALA A 861 -9.78 -8.05 -17.26
C ALA A 861 -9.07 -6.78 -16.78
N THR A 862 -8.05 -6.36 -17.52
CA THR A 862 -7.24 -5.16 -17.23
C THR A 862 -7.99 -3.84 -17.48
N THR A 863 -9.09 -3.87 -18.24
CA THR A 863 -9.92 -2.69 -18.54
C THR A 863 -11.18 -2.61 -17.68
N LEU A 864 -11.43 -3.62 -16.85
CA LEU A 864 -12.56 -3.62 -15.92
C LEU A 864 -12.22 -2.76 -14.69
N SER A 865 -13.20 -2.00 -14.21
CA SER A 865 -13.11 -1.36 -12.91
C SER A 865 -13.11 -2.40 -11.77
N GLY A 866 -12.65 -2.00 -10.57
CA GLY A 866 -12.65 -2.88 -9.40
C GLY A 866 -14.05 -3.42 -9.08
N GLY A 867 -15.07 -2.57 -9.15
CA GLY A 867 -16.46 -2.94 -8.93
C GLY A 867 -17.02 -3.88 -10.01
N GLU A 868 -16.65 -3.68 -11.28
CA GLU A 868 -17.03 -4.60 -12.37
C GLU A 868 -16.40 -5.99 -12.18
N ALA A 869 -15.10 -6.04 -11.87
CA ALA A 869 -14.40 -7.28 -11.60
C ALA A 869 -15.03 -8.05 -10.43
N GLN A 870 -15.41 -7.33 -9.37
CA GLN A 870 -16.07 -7.89 -8.20
C GLN A 870 -17.46 -8.47 -8.55
N ARG A 871 -18.26 -7.76 -9.34
CA ARG A 871 -19.57 -8.24 -9.81
C ARG A 871 -19.46 -9.46 -10.74
N VAL A 872 -18.42 -9.54 -11.59
CA VAL A 872 -18.13 -10.73 -12.39
C VAL A 872 -17.84 -11.95 -11.51
N LYS A 873 -17.03 -11.76 -10.44
CA LYS A 873 -16.76 -12.82 -9.44
C LYS A 873 -18.04 -13.28 -8.75
N LEU A 874 -18.87 -12.34 -8.31
CA LEU A 874 -20.15 -12.64 -7.69
C LEU A 874 -21.07 -13.42 -8.64
N ALA A 875 -21.19 -12.98 -9.90
CA ALA A 875 -22.00 -13.67 -10.90
C ALA A 875 -21.54 -15.12 -11.14
N ALA A 876 -20.21 -15.35 -11.20
CA ALA A 876 -19.63 -16.69 -11.37
C ALA A 876 -20.00 -17.63 -10.21
N GLU A 877 -20.06 -17.10 -8.96
CA GLU A 877 -20.44 -17.89 -7.81
C GLU A 877 -21.98 -18.13 -7.73
N LEU A 878 -22.77 -17.14 -8.14
CA LEU A 878 -24.25 -17.26 -8.18
C LEU A 878 -24.75 -18.37 -9.14
N GLN A 879 -23.96 -18.71 -10.15
CA GLN A 879 -24.27 -19.77 -11.10
C GLN A 879 -24.13 -21.18 -10.50
N LYS A 880 -23.34 -21.30 -9.45
CA LYS A 880 -23.13 -22.59 -8.77
C LYS A 880 -24.34 -22.94 -7.91
N ARG A 881 -24.63 -24.24 -7.78
CA ARG A 881 -25.70 -24.70 -6.90
C ARG A 881 -25.32 -24.41 -5.45
N SER A 882 -26.21 -23.76 -4.71
CA SER A 882 -26.09 -23.57 -3.28
C SER A 882 -27.04 -24.50 -2.53
N ASN A 883 -26.58 -25.02 -1.40
CA ASN A 883 -27.36 -25.83 -0.46
C ASN A 883 -27.86 -25.01 0.75
N GLY A 884 -27.71 -23.68 0.72
CA GLY A 884 -28.08 -22.79 1.81
C GLY A 884 -27.15 -22.78 3.02
N ARG A 885 -25.93 -23.35 2.88
CA ARG A 885 -24.89 -23.39 3.92
C ARG A 885 -23.58 -22.72 3.48
N SER A 886 -23.65 -21.85 2.47
CA SER A 886 -22.51 -21.08 2.02
C SER A 886 -22.44 -19.72 2.71
N ILE A 887 -21.22 -19.26 2.99
CA ILE A 887 -20.98 -17.91 3.47
C ILE A 887 -20.27 -17.09 2.39
N TYR A 888 -20.81 -15.90 2.13
CA TYR A 888 -20.26 -14.92 1.20
C TYR A 888 -19.65 -13.78 2.00
N VAL A 889 -18.38 -13.50 1.75
CA VAL A 889 -17.64 -12.39 2.34
C VAL A 889 -17.33 -11.39 1.24
N LEU A 890 -17.88 -10.19 1.35
CA LEU A 890 -17.72 -9.12 0.36
C LEU A 890 -17.00 -7.92 0.98
N ASP A 891 -16.07 -7.34 0.24
CA ASP A 891 -15.31 -6.17 0.67
C ASP A 891 -15.73 -4.97 -0.17
N GLU A 892 -16.48 -4.04 0.45
CA GLU A 892 -17.01 -2.81 -0.15
C GLU A 892 -17.63 -3.02 -1.56
N PRO A 893 -18.65 -3.89 -1.69
CA PRO A 893 -19.18 -4.25 -3.01
C PRO A 893 -19.96 -3.13 -3.71
N THR A 894 -20.23 -2.00 -3.05
CA THR A 894 -20.91 -0.84 -3.63
C THR A 894 -19.98 0.24 -4.17
N THR A 895 -18.67 0.01 -4.09
CA THR A 895 -17.65 0.91 -4.61
C THR A 895 -17.91 1.25 -6.09
N GLY A 896 -17.99 2.54 -6.40
CA GLY A 896 -18.21 3.05 -7.77
C GLY A 896 -19.57 2.73 -8.39
N LEU A 897 -20.57 2.43 -7.57
CA LEU A 897 -21.91 2.11 -8.03
C LEU A 897 -22.88 3.29 -7.86
N HIS A 898 -23.65 3.54 -8.92
CA HIS A 898 -24.81 4.40 -8.86
C HIS A 898 -25.94 3.76 -7.99
N PHE A 899 -26.81 4.54 -7.41
CA PHE A 899 -27.94 4.12 -6.57
C PHE A 899 -28.75 2.96 -7.18
N GLU A 900 -29.04 3.01 -8.50
CA GLU A 900 -29.77 1.94 -9.19
C GLU A 900 -28.97 0.64 -9.26
N ASP A 901 -27.65 0.71 -9.42
CA ASP A 901 -26.79 -0.48 -9.41
C ASP A 901 -26.69 -1.07 -8.01
N ILE A 902 -26.66 -0.23 -6.96
CA ILE A 902 -26.75 -0.65 -5.56
C ILE A 902 -28.06 -1.38 -5.29
N ARG A 903 -29.17 -0.84 -5.77
CA ARG A 903 -30.48 -1.47 -5.64
C ARG A 903 -30.51 -2.88 -6.27
N LYS A 904 -29.98 -3.03 -7.48
CA LYS A 904 -29.84 -4.34 -8.17
C LYS A 904 -28.96 -5.30 -7.40
N LEU A 905 -27.80 -4.83 -6.91
CA LEU A 905 -26.89 -5.65 -6.10
C LEU A 905 -27.56 -6.13 -4.81
N LEU A 906 -28.26 -5.24 -4.10
CA LEU A 906 -29.01 -5.59 -2.89
C LEU A 906 -30.06 -6.67 -3.14
N MET A 907 -30.80 -6.61 -4.24
CA MET A 907 -31.76 -7.66 -4.61
C MET A 907 -31.08 -9.03 -4.75
N VAL A 908 -29.90 -9.04 -5.35
CA VAL A 908 -29.11 -10.27 -5.52
C VAL A 908 -28.63 -10.81 -4.17
N LEU A 909 -28.07 -9.94 -3.31
CA LEU A 909 -27.56 -10.32 -1.99
C LEU A 909 -28.69 -10.81 -1.08
N GLN A 910 -29.83 -10.12 -1.06
CA GLN A 910 -31.03 -10.54 -0.33
C GLN A 910 -31.54 -11.91 -0.82
N GLY A 911 -31.55 -12.13 -2.15
CA GLY A 911 -31.92 -13.42 -2.73
C GLY A 911 -30.97 -14.57 -2.37
N LEU A 912 -29.69 -14.29 -2.08
CA LEU A 912 -28.77 -15.29 -1.54
C LEU A 912 -29.13 -15.69 -0.10
N VAL A 913 -29.44 -14.69 0.73
CA VAL A 913 -29.82 -14.91 2.13
C VAL A 913 -31.16 -15.64 2.23
N ASP A 914 -32.13 -15.32 1.37
CA ASP A 914 -33.42 -15.99 1.31
C ASP A 914 -33.32 -17.50 0.97
N LYS A 915 -32.21 -17.88 0.30
CA LYS A 915 -31.87 -19.30 0.05
C LYS A 915 -31.16 -19.96 1.25
N GLY A 916 -31.05 -19.30 2.39
CA GLY A 916 -30.44 -19.80 3.63
C GLY A 916 -28.93 -19.55 3.75
N ASN A 917 -28.29 -18.88 2.79
CA ASN A 917 -26.86 -18.54 2.86
C ASN A 917 -26.62 -17.37 3.82
N THR A 918 -25.37 -17.21 4.23
CA THR A 918 -24.91 -16.06 5.03
C THR A 918 -24.19 -15.07 4.14
N VAL A 919 -24.47 -13.78 4.29
CA VAL A 919 -23.72 -12.71 3.63
C VAL A 919 -23.10 -11.81 4.69
N ILE A 920 -21.80 -11.62 4.63
CA ILE A 920 -21.07 -10.64 5.43
C ILE A 920 -20.44 -9.64 4.46
N THR A 921 -20.73 -8.36 4.65
CA THR A 921 -20.16 -7.30 3.85
C THR A 921 -19.46 -6.25 4.72
N ILE A 922 -18.26 -5.82 4.32
CA ILE A 922 -17.66 -4.59 4.84
C ILE A 922 -18.27 -3.46 4.04
N GLU A 923 -18.87 -2.46 4.70
CA GLU A 923 -19.60 -1.39 4.01
C GLU A 923 -19.56 -0.04 4.71
N HIS A 924 -19.63 0.99 3.86
CA HIS A 924 -19.76 2.38 4.25
C HIS A 924 -21.04 3.03 3.69
N ASN A 925 -21.61 2.43 2.66
CA ASN A 925 -22.85 2.93 2.03
C ASN A 925 -24.04 2.71 2.94
N LEU A 926 -24.72 3.81 3.28
CA LEU A 926 -25.85 3.80 4.23
C LEU A 926 -27.08 3.03 3.72
N ASP A 927 -27.31 2.99 2.40
CA ASP A 927 -28.40 2.23 1.79
C ASP A 927 -28.23 0.74 1.98
N VAL A 928 -26.98 0.25 1.95
CA VAL A 928 -26.66 -1.15 2.24
C VAL A 928 -26.78 -1.43 3.73
N ILE A 929 -26.24 -0.54 4.56
CA ILE A 929 -26.25 -0.67 6.01
C ILE A 929 -27.69 -0.70 6.54
N LYS A 930 -28.58 0.20 6.09
CA LYS A 930 -29.99 0.21 6.46
C LYS A 930 -30.75 -1.04 6.00
N SER A 931 -30.26 -1.69 4.92
CA SER A 931 -30.88 -2.88 4.34
C SER A 931 -30.39 -4.19 4.99
N ALA A 932 -29.35 -4.17 5.83
CA ALA A 932 -28.80 -5.34 6.50
C ALA A 932 -29.71 -5.84 7.63
N ASP A 933 -29.66 -7.14 7.94
CA ASP A 933 -30.36 -7.73 9.08
C ASP A 933 -29.61 -7.51 10.39
N TRP A 934 -28.26 -7.43 10.31
CA TRP A 934 -27.37 -7.30 11.46
C TRP A 934 -26.19 -6.39 11.14
N ILE A 935 -25.74 -5.63 12.11
CA ILE A 935 -24.57 -4.77 12.02
C ILE A 935 -23.54 -5.17 13.07
N VAL A 936 -22.27 -5.12 12.70
CA VAL A 936 -21.11 -5.19 13.60
C VAL A 936 -20.29 -3.93 13.35
N ASP A 937 -20.33 -2.98 14.27
CA ASP A 937 -19.69 -1.68 14.14
C ASP A 937 -18.39 -1.62 14.93
N LEU A 938 -17.30 -1.25 14.23
CA LEU A 938 -15.95 -1.14 14.80
C LEU A 938 -15.52 0.33 14.94
N GLY A 939 -14.84 0.64 16.02
CA GLY A 939 -14.37 1.99 16.30
C GLY A 939 -13.67 2.13 17.64
N PRO A 940 -13.81 3.30 18.27
CA PRO A 940 -14.52 4.50 17.80
C PRO A 940 -13.76 5.27 16.70
N ASN A 941 -12.42 5.16 16.64
CA ASN A 941 -11.56 5.84 15.69
C ASN A 941 -10.76 4.86 14.81
N GLY A 942 -9.90 5.37 13.95
CA GLY A 942 -8.93 4.60 13.18
C GLY A 942 -7.63 4.34 13.95
N GLY A 943 -6.81 3.40 13.47
CA GLY A 943 -5.49 3.10 14.02
C GLY A 943 -5.52 2.63 15.46
N SER A 944 -4.62 3.17 16.30
CA SER A 944 -4.51 2.83 17.73
C SER A 944 -5.76 3.18 18.55
N GLY A 945 -6.52 4.18 18.12
CA GLY A 945 -7.79 4.58 18.75
C GLY A 945 -8.99 3.71 18.35
N GLY A 946 -8.80 2.70 17.47
CA GLY A 946 -9.83 1.79 16.98
C GLY A 946 -9.72 0.38 17.54
N GLY A 947 -10.06 -0.58 16.70
CA GLY A 947 -9.88 -1.99 16.99
C GLY A 947 -10.80 -2.58 18.07
N ARG A 948 -11.96 -1.98 18.29
CA ARG A 948 -12.99 -2.46 19.24
C ARG A 948 -14.34 -2.55 18.55
N ILE A 949 -15.18 -3.47 18.98
CA ILE A 949 -16.58 -3.48 18.60
C ILE A 949 -17.32 -2.53 19.55
N ILE A 950 -17.96 -1.51 18.97
CA ILE A 950 -18.67 -0.46 19.72
C ILE A 950 -20.18 -0.62 19.69
N ALA A 951 -20.72 -1.26 18.65
CA ALA A 951 -22.13 -1.60 18.58
C ALA A 951 -22.38 -2.87 17.76
N THR A 952 -23.38 -3.66 18.18
CA THR A 952 -23.87 -4.82 17.41
C THR A 952 -25.38 -4.91 17.56
N GLY A 953 -26.07 -5.30 16.51
CA GLY A 953 -27.53 -5.45 16.55
C GLY A 953 -28.17 -5.22 15.20
N THR A 954 -29.51 -5.09 15.20
CA THR A 954 -30.22 -4.62 13.99
C THR A 954 -29.88 -3.14 13.72
N PRO A 955 -30.06 -2.64 12.50
CA PRO A 955 -29.84 -1.23 12.20
C PRO A 955 -30.54 -0.28 13.19
N GLU A 956 -31.79 -0.59 13.58
CA GLU A 956 -32.57 0.20 14.53
C GLU A 956 -32.01 0.17 15.95
N GLN A 957 -31.31 -0.89 16.34
CA GLN A 957 -30.60 -1.00 17.62
C GLN A 957 -29.29 -0.22 17.60
N VAL A 958 -28.52 -0.35 16.52
CA VAL A 958 -27.23 0.34 16.37
C VAL A 958 -27.43 1.84 16.26
N ALA A 959 -28.48 2.32 15.58
CA ALA A 959 -28.82 3.75 15.49
C ALA A 959 -29.00 4.46 16.84
N LYS A 960 -29.23 3.70 17.93
CA LYS A 960 -29.35 4.22 19.30
C LYS A 960 -28.02 4.30 20.06
N SER A 961 -26.92 3.84 19.48
CA SER A 961 -25.62 3.86 20.11
C SER A 961 -25.05 5.29 20.16
N THR A 962 -24.56 5.71 21.32
CA THR A 962 -23.91 7.03 21.49
C THR A 962 -22.42 7.03 21.19
N GLU A 963 -21.80 5.84 21.09
CA GLU A 963 -20.38 5.70 20.83
C GLU A 963 -20.05 5.49 19.34
N SER A 964 -21.06 5.13 18.55
CA SER A 964 -20.92 4.80 17.14
C SER A 964 -21.12 6.02 16.25
N HIS A 965 -20.11 6.36 15.47
CA HIS A 965 -20.28 7.38 14.43
C HIS A 965 -21.26 6.95 13.33
N THR A 966 -21.28 5.65 12.99
CA THR A 966 -22.25 5.09 12.04
C THR A 966 -23.69 5.29 12.53
N ALA A 967 -23.92 5.19 13.83
CA ALA A 967 -25.25 5.34 14.44
C ALA A 967 -25.87 6.70 14.18
N THR A 968 -25.09 7.77 14.22
CA THR A 968 -25.58 9.15 13.98
C THR A 968 -26.19 9.28 12.58
N PHE A 969 -25.47 8.84 11.57
CA PHE A 969 -25.96 8.90 10.16
C PHE A 969 -27.09 7.90 9.91
N LEU A 970 -27.03 6.74 10.54
CA LEU A 970 -28.07 5.73 10.38
C LEU A 970 -29.40 6.17 11.03
N ALA A 971 -29.35 6.91 12.14
CA ALA A 971 -30.54 7.46 12.80
C ALA A 971 -31.24 8.50 11.91
N GLU A 972 -30.51 9.32 11.18
CA GLU A 972 -31.06 10.30 10.22
C GLU A 972 -31.88 9.64 9.09
N ILE A 973 -31.48 8.44 8.66
CA ILE A 973 -32.13 7.73 7.55
C ILE A 973 -33.27 6.82 8.02
N LEU A 974 -33.17 6.26 9.21
CA LEU A 974 -34.20 5.37 9.75
C LEU A 974 -35.39 6.15 10.35
N GLY A 975 -35.27 7.45 10.63
CA GLY A 975 -36.30 8.34 11.15
C GLY A 975 -36.38 8.31 12.65
#